data_48c40ff2dd8d769c11f8e21aec795977
#
_entry.id   48c40ff2dd8d769c11f8e21aec795977
#
_cell.length_a   1.000
_cell.length_b   1.000
_cell.length_c   1.000
_cell.angle_alpha   90.00
_cell.angle_beta   90.00
_cell.angle_gamma   90.00
#
_symmetry.space_group_name_H-M   'P 1'
#
loop_
_entity.id
_entity.type
_entity.pdbx_description
1 polymer ?
#
loop_
_entity_poly.entity_id
_entity_poly.type
_entity_poly.pdbx_seq_one_letter_code
_entity_poly.pdbx_strand_id
1 'polypeptide(L)'
;MFELLKRIFPSKHVKDVRALQPLVVEINGHFQQYQELSEEQLKAKTAEFRARIQEAIKETEAEIAELKAQLQNEELEGAPREKVFEDLAEAEKERDEATREVLDEILPEAFAVVKEACRRLVGHRFDLLGNPSVWDMVPFDVQLIGGMVLHHGKISEMTTGEGKTLVATMPVYLNALPGRGVHLVTVNDYLAKRDSVWMGQVYEYLGLTVGCIQNQMDSFQRRREYACDITYGTNNEFGFDYLRDNMVIDKQDLVQREHYYAIVDEVDSVLIDEARTPLIISGPTKSEDHKFNEMKPPVDRIVSAQRNLVTKLVSEAEKLLQDGRTEEAGVLLLRATRGLPKHPRLLKVTSEPSSKKLIQDTEMEYLRDQSRRMHEIDDDLFYAVDEKNHQINLTEKGREYVTPMVGDKDFFVLPDLGTEFAALENDPSLSAAARQQRKDELNLLYAERSDRIHTVAQLLRAYSLYEKDDEYVVTDDGKVQIVDEFTGRLLPGRRYSDGLHQAIEAKEGVKVERDMQTLATITLQNYFRLYKKLAGMTGTAETEAGEFFDIYKLDVVVIPTNRPMIREDRHDLIYKTKREKYNAVVDEIENMRAAQRPVLVGTTSVEVSETISRMLKRKNVAHNVLNAKHHQREAEIVSNAGLPGAITIATNMAGRGTDIKLGPGVREAQGLHIIGTERHEARRIDRQLRGRAGRQGDPGSSQFFLSLEDDL
;
A
#
# COMPACT_ATOMS: atom_id res chain seq x y z
N MET A 1 -30.22 -28.04 16.73
CA MET A 1 -30.41 -26.95 17.72
C MET A 1 -29.72 -25.67 17.30
N PHE A 2 -28.45 -25.64 16.95
CA PHE A 2 -27.71 -24.45 16.49
C PHE A 2 -28.28 -23.80 15.20
N GLU A 3 -28.75 -24.58 14.25
CA GLU A 3 -29.37 -24.07 13.01
C GLU A 3 -30.76 -23.42 13.27
N LEU A 4 -31.52 -23.95 14.22
CA LEU A 4 -32.81 -23.36 14.62
C LEU A 4 -32.60 -22.04 15.37
N LEU A 5 -31.57 -21.95 16.21
CA LEU A 5 -31.19 -20.70 16.88
C LEU A 5 -30.71 -19.62 15.89
N LYS A 6 -29.96 -19.97 14.85
CA LYS A 6 -29.57 -19.06 13.77
C LYS A 6 -30.77 -18.54 12.96
N ARG A 7 -31.84 -19.30 12.83
CA ARG A 7 -33.10 -18.86 12.20
C ARG A 7 -33.90 -17.89 13.07
N ILE A 8 -33.84 -18.06 14.40
CA ILE A 8 -34.56 -17.21 15.37
C ILE A 8 -33.79 -15.93 15.66
N PHE A 9 -32.44 -15.98 15.68
CA PHE A 9 -31.54 -14.85 15.87
C PHE A 9 -30.59 -14.73 14.66
N PRO A 10 -31.07 -14.15 13.54
CA PRO A 10 -30.22 -13.97 12.36
C PRO A 10 -29.09 -12.99 12.67
N SER A 11 -27.90 -13.24 12.09
CA SER A 11 -26.76 -12.34 12.20
C SER A 11 -27.09 -10.93 11.65
N LYS A 12 -26.33 -9.91 12.04
CA LYS A 12 -26.47 -8.53 11.54
C LYS A 12 -26.58 -8.51 10.02
N HIS A 13 -25.65 -9.17 9.33
CA HIS A 13 -25.60 -9.22 7.86
C HIS A 13 -26.89 -9.79 7.22
N VAL A 14 -27.47 -10.85 7.81
CA VAL A 14 -28.73 -11.41 7.31
C VAL A 14 -29.89 -10.43 7.49
N LYS A 15 -29.89 -9.64 8.59
CA LYS A 15 -30.90 -8.59 8.81
C LYS A 15 -30.76 -7.46 7.80
N ASP A 16 -29.52 -7.01 7.57
CA ASP A 16 -29.21 -5.92 6.63
C ASP A 16 -29.63 -6.30 5.20
N VAL A 17 -29.27 -7.50 4.75
CA VAL A 17 -29.66 -8.01 3.42
C VAL A 17 -31.19 -8.15 3.31
N ARG A 18 -31.88 -8.64 4.35
CA ARG A 18 -33.35 -8.77 4.35
C ARG A 18 -34.04 -7.41 4.28
N ALA A 19 -33.49 -6.39 4.92
CA ALA A 19 -34.05 -5.04 4.90
C ALA A 19 -34.03 -4.42 3.48
N LEU A 20 -33.07 -4.80 2.66
CA LEU A 20 -32.92 -4.32 1.28
C LEU A 20 -33.72 -5.15 0.26
N GLN A 21 -34.24 -6.32 0.64
CA GLN A 21 -34.98 -7.18 -0.29
C GLN A 21 -36.24 -6.55 -0.92
N PRO A 22 -37.05 -5.73 -0.21
CA PRO A 22 -38.19 -5.06 -0.84
C PRO A 22 -37.77 -4.14 -1.98
N LEU A 23 -36.66 -3.40 -1.83
CA LEU A 23 -36.12 -2.54 -2.88
C LEU A 23 -35.66 -3.34 -4.10
N VAL A 24 -35.13 -4.55 -3.91
CA VAL A 24 -34.78 -5.44 -5.04
C VAL A 24 -36.03 -5.79 -5.86
N VAL A 25 -37.16 -6.05 -5.19
CA VAL A 25 -38.44 -6.33 -5.88
C VAL A 25 -38.89 -5.11 -6.66
N GLU A 26 -38.80 -3.92 -6.09
CA GLU A 26 -39.16 -2.66 -6.72
C GLU A 26 -38.28 -2.36 -7.94
N ILE A 27 -36.96 -2.49 -7.81
CA ILE A 27 -35.98 -2.35 -8.91
C ILE A 27 -36.35 -3.30 -10.06
N ASN A 28 -36.63 -4.56 -9.75
CA ASN A 28 -37.02 -5.53 -10.76
C ASN A 28 -38.39 -5.21 -11.42
N GLY A 29 -39.30 -4.60 -10.67
CA GLY A 29 -40.56 -4.09 -11.20
C GLY A 29 -40.35 -2.99 -12.23
N HIS A 30 -39.54 -1.98 -11.91
CA HIS A 30 -39.15 -0.91 -12.86
C HIS A 30 -38.36 -1.48 -14.05
N PHE A 31 -37.44 -2.42 -13.80
CA PHE A 31 -36.66 -3.07 -14.86
C PHE A 31 -37.58 -3.76 -15.89
N GLN A 32 -38.68 -4.42 -15.48
CA GLN A 32 -39.63 -5.01 -16.40
C GLN A 32 -40.35 -3.96 -17.25
N GLN A 33 -40.77 -2.85 -16.62
CA GLN A 33 -41.41 -1.76 -17.31
C GLN A 33 -40.49 -1.09 -18.33
N TYR A 34 -39.20 -0.91 -17.99
CA TYR A 34 -38.22 -0.23 -18.83
C TYR A 34 -37.80 -1.03 -20.06
N GLN A 35 -38.08 -2.33 -20.11
CA GLN A 35 -37.88 -3.14 -21.32
C GLN A 35 -38.76 -2.65 -22.51
N GLU A 36 -39.90 -2.04 -22.22
CA GLU A 36 -40.84 -1.49 -23.23
C GLU A 36 -40.41 -0.10 -23.75
N LEU A 37 -39.50 0.59 -23.07
CA LEU A 37 -39.03 1.91 -23.47
C LEU A 37 -38.17 1.86 -24.74
N SER A 38 -38.31 2.89 -25.60
CA SER A 38 -37.32 3.08 -26.67
C SER A 38 -35.94 3.41 -26.11
N GLU A 39 -34.90 3.32 -26.93
CA GLU A 39 -33.53 3.68 -26.52
C GLU A 39 -33.46 5.16 -26.08
N GLU A 40 -34.10 6.05 -26.83
CA GLU A 40 -34.13 7.48 -26.52
C GLU A 40 -34.86 7.76 -25.20
N GLN A 41 -35.97 7.06 -24.95
CA GLN A 41 -36.72 7.19 -23.70
C GLN A 41 -35.89 6.69 -22.48
N LEU A 42 -35.15 5.61 -22.63
CA LEU A 42 -34.27 5.11 -21.55
C LEU A 42 -33.14 6.10 -21.24
N LYS A 43 -32.50 6.64 -22.29
CA LYS A 43 -31.46 7.66 -22.13
C LYS A 43 -31.98 8.96 -21.51
N ALA A 44 -33.24 9.34 -21.86
CA ALA A 44 -33.89 10.53 -21.32
C ALA A 44 -34.15 10.45 -19.80
N LYS A 45 -34.17 9.24 -19.20
CA LYS A 45 -34.31 9.07 -17.75
C LYS A 45 -33.18 9.75 -16.98
N THR A 46 -31.95 9.78 -17.49
CA THR A 46 -30.87 10.53 -16.88
C THR A 46 -31.16 12.01 -16.71
N ALA A 47 -31.71 12.64 -17.76
CA ALA A 47 -32.11 14.04 -17.69
C ALA A 47 -33.30 14.26 -16.73
N GLU A 48 -34.28 13.35 -16.73
CA GLU A 48 -35.40 13.37 -15.79
C GLU A 48 -34.93 13.32 -14.32
N PHE A 49 -34.05 12.40 -14.00
CA PHE A 49 -33.50 12.30 -12.63
C PHE A 49 -32.70 13.55 -12.23
N ARG A 50 -31.88 14.07 -13.14
CA ARG A 50 -31.14 15.33 -12.89
C ARG A 50 -32.10 16.48 -12.62
N ALA A 51 -33.22 16.57 -13.38
CA ALA A 51 -34.23 17.60 -13.16
C ALA A 51 -34.93 17.48 -11.79
N ARG A 52 -35.26 16.26 -11.35
CA ARG A 52 -35.83 16.01 -10.01
C ARG A 52 -34.87 16.46 -8.91
N ILE A 53 -33.57 16.15 -9.02
CA ILE A 53 -32.56 16.58 -8.07
C ILE A 53 -32.44 18.10 -8.05
N GLN A 54 -32.32 18.73 -9.22
CA GLN A 54 -32.17 20.18 -9.33
C GLN A 54 -33.39 20.94 -8.75
N GLU A 55 -34.61 20.46 -8.95
CA GLU A 55 -35.81 21.08 -8.36
C GLU A 55 -35.80 20.99 -6.82
N ALA A 56 -35.34 19.85 -6.26
CA ALA A 56 -35.28 19.64 -4.81
C ALA A 56 -34.25 20.53 -4.12
N ILE A 57 -33.13 20.84 -4.77
CA ILE A 57 -32.04 21.64 -4.17
C ILE A 57 -32.04 23.11 -4.61
N LYS A 58 -33.01 23.53 -5.40
CA LYS A 58 -33.03 24.82 -6.05
C LYS A 58 -33.00 26.02 -5.07
N GLU A 59 -33.76 25.94 -4.00
CA GLU A 59 -33.82 26.99 -2.99
C GLU A 59 -32.47 27.09 -2.23
N THR A 60 -31.95 25.96 -1.79
CA THR A 60 -30.64 25.91 -1.07
C THR A 60 -29.46 26.30 -1.96
N GLU A 61 -29.47 25.94 -3.25
CA GLU A 61 -28.43 26.40 -4.22
C GLU A 61 -28.50 27.92 -4.46
N ALA A 62 -29.68 28.51 -4.49
CA ALA A 62 -29.83 29.95 -4.60
C ALA A 62 -29.30 30.68 -3.35
N GLU A 63 -29.60 30.15 -2.15
CA GLU A 63 -29.08 30.66 -0.88
C GLU A 63 -27.53 30.56 -0.80
N ILE A 64 -26.97 29.39 -1.17
CA ILE A 64 -25.53 29.17 -1.23
C ILE A 64 -24.85 30.19 -2.17
N ALA A 65 -25.47 30.44 -3.35
CA ALA A 65 -24.94 31.40 -4.30
C ALA A 65 -24.96 32.84 -3.74
N GLU A 66 -26.00 33.22 -3.02
CA GLU A 66 -26.11 34.52 -2.37
C GLU A 66 -25.06 34.67 -1.26
N LEU A 67 -24.91 33.69 -0.37
CA LEU A 67 -23.93 33.69 0.70
C LEU A 67 -22.47 33.73 0.15
N LYS A 68 -22.18 33.00 -0.92
CA LYS A 68 -20.88 33.06 -1.60
C LYS A 68 -20.62 34.44 -2.23
N ALA A 69 -21.64 35.09 -2.77
CA ALA A 69 -21.51 36.46 -3.29
C ALA A 69 -21.23 37.46 -2.15
N GLN A 70 -21.87 37.31 -0.99
CA GLN A 70 -21.60 38.14 0.19
C GLN A 70 -20.16 37.98 0.68
N LEU A 71 -19.57 36.78 0.65
CA LEU A 71 -18.17 36.54 1.03
C LEU A 71 -17.14 37.16 0.08
N GLN A 72 -17.53 37.50 -1.16
CA GLN A 72 -16.69 38.22 -2.11
C GLN A 72 -16.59 39.74 -1.81
N ASN A 73 -17.46 40.23 -0.92
CA ASN A 73 -17.41 41.64 -0.53
C ASN A 73 -16.25 41.87 0.44
N GLU A 74 -15.24 42.64 -0.02
CA GLU A 74 -14.03 42.96 0.74
C GLU A 74 -14.30 43.83 2.01
N GLU A 75 -15.46 44.50 2.09
CA GLU A 75 -15.84 45.29 3.26
C GLU A 75 -16.39 44.47 4.43
N LEU A 76 -16.63 43.17 4.21
CA LEU A 76 -17.18 42.27 5.23
C LEU A 76 -16.05 41.65 6.07
N GLU A 77 -15.83 42.17 7.27
CA GLU A 77 -14.77 41.72 8.18
C GLU A 77 -15.34 41.31 9.55
N GLY A 78 -14.57 40.49 10.30
CA GLY A 78 -14.87 40.10 11.68
C GLY A 78 -16.14 39.22 11.84
N ALA A 79 -16.89 39.45 12.95
CA ALA A 79 -18.04 38.65 13.31
C ALA A 79 -19.16 38.54 12.24
N PRO A 80 -19.48 39.57 11.43
CA PRO A 80 -20.39 39.42 10.32
C PRO A 80 -19.93 38.43 9.25
N ARG A 81 -18.62 38.40 8.95
CA ARG A 81 -18.05 37.43 8.00
C ARG A 81 -18.06 36.01 8.51
N GLU A 82 -17.75 35.81 9.80
CA GLU A 82 -17.83 34.50 10.48
C GLU A 82 -19.26 33.95 10.40
N LYS A 83 -20.26 34.77 10.66
CA LYS A 83 -21.66 34.38 10.57
C LYS A 83 -22.04 33.90 9.16
N VAL A 84 -21.62 34.62 8.11
CA VAL A 84 -21.88 34.19 6.72
C VAL A 84 -21.21 32.83 6.43
N PHE A 85 -20.05 32.52 7.00
CA PHE A 85 -19.43 31.19 6.87
C PHE A 85 -20.24 30.11 7.60
N GLU A 86 -20.80 30.41 8.77
CA GLU A 86 -21.68 29.48 9.50
C GLU A 86 -22.97 29.21 8.72
N ASP A 87 -23.62 30.27 8.24
CA ASP A 87 -24.85 30.17 7.43
C ASP A 87 -24.59 29.41 6.12
N LEU A 88 -23.44 29.64 5.47
CA LEU A 88 -23.05 28.89 4.27
C LEU A 88 -22.83 27.39 4.56
N ALA A 89 -22.19 27.07 5.67
CA ALA A 89 -21.97 25.66 6.07
C ALA A 89 -23.30 24.95 6.37
N GLU A 90 -24.27 25.66 6.97
CA GLU A 90 -25.62 25.11 7.22
C GLU A 90 -26.40 24.90 5.93
N ALA A 91 -26.41 25.88 5.02
CA ALA A 91 -27.06 25.76 3.71
C ALA A 91 -26.43 24.64 2.84
N GLU A 92 -25.10 24.49 2.86
CA GLU A 92 -24.44 23.37 2.18
C GLU A 92 -24.81 22.00 2.77
N LYS A 93 -25.02 21.92 4.08
CA LYS A 93 -25.49 20.72 4.77
C LYS A 93 -26.94 20.40 4.39
N GLU A 94 -27.83 21.38 4.40
CA GLU A 94 -29.23 21.22 3.98
C GLU A 94 -29.33 20.74 2.52
N ARG A 95 -28.54 21.33 1.61
CA ARG A 95 -28.44 20.87 0.23
C ARG A 95 -28.02 19.41 0.15
N ASP A 96 -27.01 19.00 0.93
CA ASP A 96 -26.47 17.63 0.93
C ASP A 96 -27.50 16.64 1.48
N GLU A 97 -28.31 17.03 2.49
CA GLU A 97 -29.42 16.24 3.03
C GLU A 97 -30.55 16.10 2.01
N ALA A 98 -31.00 17.18 1.38
CA ALA A 98 -32.03 17.16 0.33
C ALA A 98 -31.57 16.33 -0.87
N THR A 99 -30.30 16.46 -1.29
CA THR A 99 -29.73 15.64 -2.36
C THR A 99 -29.82 14.15 -2.01
N ARG A 100 -29.44 13.78 -0.79
CA ARG A 100 -29.48 12.39 -0.33
C ARG A 100 -30.90 11.82 -0.33
N GLU A 101 -31.89 12.57 0.17
CA GLU A 101 -33.29 12.13 0.19
C GLU A 101 -33.83 11.85 -1.21
N VAL A 102 -33.56 12.72 -2.17
CA VAL A 102 -33.98 12.50 -3.56
C VAL A 102 -33.21 11.32 -4.20
N LEU A 103 -31.92 11.16 -3.91
CA LEU A 103 -31.18 10.01 -4.43
C LEU A 103 -31.72 8.69 -3.87
N ASP A 104 -32.13 8.64 -2.60
CA ASP A 104 -32.76 7.47 -1.99
C ASP A 104 -34.14 7.20 -2.62
N GLU A 105 -34.93 8.25 -2.94
CA GLU A 105 -36.23 8.12 -3.61
C GLU A 105 -36.10 7.56 -5.03
N ILE A 106 -35.17 8.07 -5.85
CA ILE A 106 -34.99 7.64 -7.24
C ILE A 106 -34.16 6.37 -7.41
N LEU A 107 -33.54 5.85 -6.32
CA LEU A 107 -32.66 4.69 -6.35
C LEU A 107 -33.25 3.48 -7.09
N PRO A 108 -34.52 3.05 -6.82
CA PRO A 108 -35.06 1.89 -7.50
C PRO A 108 -35.16 2.08 -9.02
N GLU A 109 -35.61 3.26 -9.46
CA GLU A 109 -35.70 3.62 -10.86
C GLU A 109 -34.32 3.70 -11.53
N ALA A 110 -33.36 4.36 -10.89
CA ALA A 110 -32.00 4.53 -11.40
C ALA A 110 -31.25 3.20 -11.55
N PHE A 111 -31.37 2.30 -10.56
CA PHE A 111 -30.74 0.97 -10.63
C PHE A 111 -31.39 0.13 -11.74
N ALA A 112 -32.71 0.25 -11.93
CA ALA A 112 -33.42 -0.41 -13.03
C ALA A 112 -32.95 0.11 -14.41
N VAL A 113 -32.70 1.41 -14.56
CA VAL A 113 -32.12 2.01 -15.76
C VAL A 113 -30.76 1.43 -16.09
N VAL A 114 -29.86 1.34 -15.10
CA VAL A 114 -28.52 0.73 -15.28
C VAL A 114 -28.65 -0.76 -15.65
N LYS A 115 -29.53 -1.51 -14.97
CA LYS A 115 -29.75 -2.93 -15.26
C LYS A 115 -30.28 -3.13 -16.69
N GLU A 116 -31.21 -2.27 -17.15
CA GLU A 116 -31.75 -2.32 -18.50
C GLU A 116 -30.69 -1.90 -19.54
N ALA A 117 -29.86 -0.89 -19.26
CA ALA A 117 -28.75 -0.52 -20.12
C ALA A 117 -27.78 -1.69 -20.30
N CYS A 118 -27.40 -2.37 -19.20
CA CYS A 118 -26.58 -3.58 -19.27
C CYS A 118 -27.20 -4.66 -20.14
N ARG A 119 -28.52 -4.91 -20.01
CA ARG A 119 -29.24 -5.91 -20.83
C ARG A 119 -29.21 -5.54 -22.33
N ARG A 120 -29.40 -4.28 -22.67
CA ARG A 120 -29.36 -3.79 -24.07
C ARG A 120 -27.97 -3.86 -24.68
N LEU A 121 -26.96 -3.69 -23.87
CA LEU A 121 -25.55 -3.82 -24.29
C LEU A 121 -25.12 -5.27 -24.53
N VAL A 122 -25.89 -6.30 -24.10
CA VAL A 122 -25.49 -7.69 -24.34
C VAL A 122 -25.27 -7.94 -25.83
N GLY A 123 -24.07 -8.45 -26.16
CA GLY A 123 -23.63 -8.65 -27.54
C GLY A 123 -22.91 -7.46 -28.17
N HIS A 124 -22.88 -6.28 -27.50
CA HIS A 124 -22.12 -5.13 -27.96
C HIS A 124 -20.61 -5.44 -27.95
N ARG A 125 -19.93 -5.13 -29.06
CA ARG A 125 -18.50 -5.33 -29.25
C ARG A 125 -17.75 -4.03 -29.04
N PHE A 126 -16.69 -4.08 -28.25
CA PHE A 126 -15.85 -2.93 -27.97
C PHE A 126 -14.38 -3.37 -27.81
N ASP A 127 -13.46 -2.43 -27.89
CA ASP A 127 -12.05 -2.68 -27.65
C ASP A 127 -11.72 -2.44 -26.18
N LEU A 128 -11.23 -3.48 -25.48
CA LEU A 128 -10.77 -3.40 -24.10
C LEU A 128 -9.25 -3.39 -24.08
N LEU A 129 -8.64 -2.23 -24.19
CA LEU A 129 -7.18 -2.04 -24.20
C LEU A 129 -6.44 -2.88 -25.26
N GLY A 130 -6.93 -2.86 -26.49
CA GLY A 130 -6.38 -3.62 -27.60
C GLY A 130 -6.88 -5.07 -27.69
N ASN A 131 -7.81 -5.48 -26.83
CA ASN A 131 -8.42 -6.81 -26.86
C ASN A 131 -9.92 -6.69 -27.25
N PRO A 132 -10.35 -7.30 -28.36
CA PRO A 132 -11.77 -7.35 -28.71
C PRO A 132 -12.57 -8.03 -27.60
N SER A 133 -13.55 -7.34 -27.06
CA SER A 133 -14.40 -7.81 -25.98
C SER A 133 -15.88 -7.68 -26.35
N VAL A 134 -16.71 -8.45 -25.70
CA VAL A 134 -18.16 -8.46 -25.89
C VAL A 134 -18.82 -8.29 -24.53
N TRP A 135 -19.78 -7.39 -24.43
CA TRP A 135 -20.58 -7.23 -23.22
C TRP A 135 -21.53 -8.41 -23.03
N ASP A 136 -21.48 -9.08 -21.89
CA ASP A 136 -22.28 -10.28 -21.56
C ASP A 136 -22.91 -10.22 -20.15
N MET A 137 -22.88 -9.05 -19.50
CA MET A 137 -23.24 -8.90 -18.09
C MET A 137 -24.59 -8.19 -17.91
N VAL A 138 -25.41 -8.76 -17.03
CA VAL A 138 -26.62 -8.12 -16.49
C VAL A 138 -26.61 -8.33 -14.97
N PRO A 139 -26.82 -7.30 -14.14
CA PRO A 139 -26.75 -7.41 -12.69
C PRO A 139 -27.73 -8.43 -12.10
N PHE A 140 -27.23 -9.29 -11.22
CA PHE A 140 -28.03 -10.22 -10.41
C PHE A 140 -28.63 -9.51 -9.18
N ASP A 141 -29.64 -10.11 -8.56
CA ASP A 141 -30.29 -9.52 -7.38
C ASP A 141 -29.33 -9.29 -6.20
N VAL A 142 -28.39 -10.20 -5.97
CA VAL A 142 -27.35 -10.01 -4.94
C VAL A 142 -26.42 -8.82 -5.27
N GLN A 143 -26.21 -8.55 -6.54
CA GLN A 143 -25.41 -7.41 -6.99
C GLN A 143 -26.17 -6.08 -6.82
N LEU A 144 -27.52 -6.07 -6.99
CA LEU A 144 -28.35 -4.91 -6.63
C LEU A 144 -28.19 -4.56 -5.15
N ILE A 145 -28.23 -5.59 -4.26
CA ILE A 145 -28.02 -5.39 -2.81
C ILE A 145 -26.62 -4.80 -2.54
N GLY A 146 -25.58 -5.35 -3.16
CA GLY A 146 -24.21 -4.82 -3.05
C GLY A 146 -24.12 -3.36 -3.47
N GLY A 147 -24.77 -2.98 -4.57
CA GLY A 147 -24.84 -1.59 -5.05
C GLY A 147 -25.57 -0.66 -4.08
N MET A 148 -26.68 -1.09 -3.48
CA MET A 148 -27.40 -0.32 -2.47
C MET A 148 -26.55 -0.09 -1.21
N VAL A 149 -25.81 -1.11 -0.76
CA VAL A 149 -24.86 -0.98 0.36
C VAL A 149 -23.79 0.08 0.08
N LEU A 150 -23.23 0.09 -1.13
CA LEU A 150 -22.27 1.12 -1.55
C LEU A 150 -22.92 2.52 -1.61
N HIS A 151 -24.15 2.63 -2.13
CA HIS A 151 -24.87 3.91 -2.15
C HIS A 151 -25.06 4.49 -0.75
N HIS A 152 -25.33 3.65 0.25
CA HIS A 152 -25.51 4.10 1.64
C HIS A 152 -24.16 4.39 2.37
N GLY A 153 -23.03 4.47 1.66
CA GLY A 153 -21.75 4.80 2.27
C GLY A 153 -21.25 3.70 3.21
N LYS A 154 -21.37 2.45 2.81
CA LYS A 154 -20.91 1.27 3.56
C LYS A 154 -19.94 0.43 2.74
N ILE A 155 -19.33 -0.56 3.38
CA ILE A 155 -18.49 -1.54 2.72
C ILE A 155 -19.33 -2.74 2.30
N SER A 156 -19.32 -3.02 1.00
CA SER A 156 -19.92 -4.23 0.43
C SER A 156 -18.87 -5.34 0.37
N GLU A 157 -18.92 -6.30 1.31
CA GLU A 157 -18.09 -7.49 1.22
C GLU A 157 -18.75 -8.49 0.28
N MET A 158 -18.15 -8.65 -0.90
CA MET A 158 -18.57 -9.61 -1.90
C MET A 158 -17.40 -10.55 -2.23
N THR A 159 -17.64 -11.84 -2.14
CA THR A 159 -16.65 -12.85 -2.47
C THR A 159 -15.98 -12.56 -3.82
N THR A 160 -14.69 -12.81 -3.93
CA THR A 160 -13.97 -12.61 -5.19
C THR A 160 -14.62 -13.39 -6.33
N GLY A 161 -14.82 -12.73 -7.49
CA GLY A 161 -15.51 -13.32 -8.64
C GLY A 161 -17.04 -13.08 -8.68
N GLU A 162 -17.63 -12.37 -7.69
CA GLU A 162 -19.04 -12.00 -7.68
C GLU A 162 -19.36 -10.71 -8.49
N GLY A 163 -18.40 -10.20 -9.26
CA GLY A 163 -18.61 -9.08 -10.18
C GLY A 163 -18.70 -7.71 -9.51
N LYS A 164 -17.86 -7.44 -8.49
CA LYS A 164 -17.79 -6.15 -7.79
C LYS A 164 -17.71 -4.95 -8.75
N THR A 165 -16.93 -5.05 -9.82
CA THR A 165 -16.78 -3.98 -10.82
C THR A 165 -18.11 -3.60 -11.46
N LEU A 166 -18.98 -4.58 -11.77
CA LEU A 166 -20.32 -4.34 -12.29
C LEU A 166 -21.25 -3.76 -11.21
N VAL A 167 -21.13 -4.24 -9.97
CA VAL A 167 -21.92 -3.74 -8.82
C VAL A 167 -21.72 -2.25 -8.62
N ALA A 168 -20.50 -1.77 -8.74
CA ALA A 168 -20.17 -0.35 -8.58
C ALA A 168 -20.88 0.55 -9.62
N THR A 169 -21.27 0.01 -10.78
CA THR A 169 -21.91 0.84 -11.85
C THR A 169 -23.21 1.50 -11.39
N MET A 170 -24.00 0.81 -10.59
CA MET A 170 -25.31 1.32 -10.14
C MET A 170 -25.20 2.49 -9.18
N PRO A 171 -24.49 2.38 -8.04
CA PRO A 171 -24.30 3.51 -7.15
C PRO A 171 -23.45 4.64 -7.75
N VAL A 172 -22.51 4.34 -8.65
CA VAL A 172 -21.73 5.36 -9.36
C VAL A 172 -22.65 6.18 -10.26
N TYR A 173 -23.49 5.54 -11.09
CA TYR A 173 -24.49 6.22 -11.93
C TYR A 173 -25.39 7.14 -11.09
N LEU A 174 -25.99 6.60 -10.03
CA LEU A 174 -26.91 7.34 -9.16
C LEU A 174 -26.25 8.57 -8.52
N ASN A 175 -25.05 8.41 -7.96
CA ASN A 175 -24.35 9.50 -7.28
C ASN A 175 -23.62 10.46 -8.23
N ALA A 176 -23.52 10.15 -9.53
CA ALA A 176 -23.02 11.05 -10.55
C ALA A 176 -24.10 12.04 -11.05
N LEU A 177 -25.39 11.72 -10.86
CA LEU A 177 -26.52 12.56 -11.31
C LEU A 177 -26.49 13.99 -10.77
N PRO A 178 -26.08 14.26 -9.51
CA PRO A 178 -25.96 15.64 -9.01
C PRO A 178 -24.88 16.48 -9.70
N GLY A 179 -24.01 15.89 -10.53
CA GLY A 179 -22.96 16.60 -11.28
C GLY A 179 -21.75 17.04 -10.44
N ARG A 180 -21.61 16.54 -9.22
CA ARG A 180 -20.55 16.93 -8.27
C ARG A 180 -19.26 16.10 -8.39
N GLY A 181 -19.26 15.07 -9.24
CA GLY A 181 -18.14 14.17 -9.48
C GLY A 181 -18.13 12.96 -8.55
N VAL A 182 -17.91 11.79 -9.15
CA VAL A 182 -17.74 10.52 -8.42
C VAL A 182 -16.37 9.97 -8.74
N HIS A 183 -15.63 9.58 -7.70
CA HIS A 183 -14.33 8.97 -7.84
C HIS A 183 -14.42 7.46 -7.61
N LEU A 184 -13.87 6.68 -8.54
CA LEU A 184 -13.73 5.24 -8.38
C LEU A 184 -12.25 4.90 -8.29
N VAL A 185 -11.86 4.44 -7.10
CA VAL A 185 -10.47 4.24 -6.70
C VAL A 185 -10.09 2.78 -6.87
N THR A 186 -9.01 2.53 -7.60
CA THR A 186 -8.46 1.19 -7.84
C THR A 186 -7.03 1.09 -7.30
N VAL A 187 -6.51 -0.14 -7.23
CA VAL A 187 -5.16 -0.39 -6.67
C VAL A 187 -4.01 -0.17 -7.65
N ASN A 188 -4.28 -0.05 -8.96
CA ASN A 188 -3.25 0.23 -9.96
C ASN A 188 -3.83 0.87 -11.23
N ASP A 189 -2.94 1.51 -12.02
CA ASP A 189 -3.28 2.23 -13.25
C ASP A 189 -3.90 1.33 -14.33
N TYR A 190 -3.48 0.07 -14.43
CA TYR A 190 -4.04 -0.87 -15.39
C TYR A 190 -5.53 -1.14 -15.09
N LEU A 191 -5.88 -1.41 -13.84
CA LEU A 191 -7.27 -1.63 -13.43
C LEU A 191 -8.10 -0.36 -13.61
N ALA A 192 -7.58 0.81 -13.23
CA ALA A 192 -8.24 2.09 -13.44
C ALA A 192 -8.60 2.29 -14.92
N LYS A 193 -7.65 2.07 -15.82
CA LYS A 193 -7.86 2.21 -17.26
C LYS A 193 -8.78 1.13 -17.83
N ARG A 194 -8.59 -0.13 -17.42
CA ARG A 194 -9.44 -1.24 -17.85
C ARG A 194 -10.89 -1.01 -17.47
N ASP A 195 -11.13 -0.67 -16.20
CA ASP A 195 -12.48 -0.59 -15.66
C ASP A 195 -13.20 0.69 -16.12
N SER A 196 -12.48 1.80 -16.36
CA SER A 196 -13.05 3.01 -16.97
C SER A 196 -13.54 2.75 -18.39
N VAL A 197 -12.80 1.97 -19.20
CA VAL A 197 -13.22 1.61 -20.56
C VAL A 197 -14.35 0.58 -20.54
N TRP A 198 -14.25 -0.42 -19.66
CA TRP A 198 -15.21 -1.52 -19.60
C TRP A 198 -16.57 -1.05 -19.08
N MET A 199 -16.60 -0.45 -17.88
CA MET A 199 -17.86 0.05 -17.28
C MET A 199 -18.32 1.35 -17.94
N GLY A 200 -17.40 2.09 -18.56
CA GLY A 200 -17.69 3.28 -19.36
C GLY A 200 -18.75 3.02 -20.43
N GLN A 201 -18.81 1.81 -20.99
CA GLN A 201 -19.85 1.43 -21.96
C GLN A 201 -21.28 1.67 -21.43
N VAL A 202 -21.51 1.42 -20.14
CA VAL A 202 -22.83 1.63 -19.49
C VAL A 202 -23.06 3.12 -19.23
N TYR A 203 -22.08 3.82 -18.69
CA TYR A 203 -22.21 5.23 -18.32
C TYR A 203 -22.40 6.11 -19.55
N GLU A 204 -21.59 5.90 -20.59
CA GLU A 204 -21.67 6.63 -21.87
C GLU A 204 -22.98 6.34 -22.60
N TYR A 205 -23.45 5.06 -22.57
CA TYR A 205 -24.75 4.70 -23.12
C TYR A 205 -25.88 5.50 -22.44
N LEU A 206 -25.78 5.78 -21.15
CA LEU A 206 -26.75 6.58 -20.38
C LEU A 206 -26.45 8.09 -20.38
N GLY A 207 -25.44 8.54 -21.14
CA GLY A 207 -25.14 9.96 -21.35
C GLY A 207 -24.30 10.62 -20.26
N LEU A 208 -23.56 9.82 -19.45
CA LEU A 208 -22.56 10.33 -18.50
C LEU A 208 -21.16 10.30 -19.11
N THR A 209 -20.31 11.21 -18.63
CA THR A 209 -18.91 11.32 -19.05
C THR A 209 -17.99 10.55 -18.08
N VAL A 210 -16.97 9.88 -18.64
CA VAL A 210 -16.00 9.07 -17.88
C VAL A 210 -14.59 9.54 -18.14
N GLY A 211 -13.87 9.86 -17.08
CA GLY A 211 -12.46 10.19 -17.07
C GLY A 211 -11.62 9.12 -16.39
N CYS A 212 -10.32 9.09 -16.68
CA CYS A 212 -9.37 8.19 -16.04
C CYS A 212 -8.03 8.89 -15.87
N ILE A 213 -7.65 9.21 -14.64
CA ILE A 213 -6.34 9.80 -14.33
C ILE A 213 -5.27 8.72 -14.26
N GLN A 214 -4.10 9.04 -14.81
CA GLN A 214 -2.93 8.17 -14.87
C GLN A 214 -1.65 8.93 -14.54
N ASN A 215 -0.62 8.21 -14.11
CA ASN A 215 0.64 8.78 -13.62
C ASN A 215 1.28 9.82 -14.57
N GLN A 216 1.27 9.57 -15.88
CA GLN A 216 2.00 10.41 -16.86
C GLN A 216 1.23 11.65 -17.34
N MET A 217 0.03 11.93 -16.82
CA MET A 217 -0.80 13.05 -17.23
C MET A 217 -0.30 14.37 -16.64
N ASP A 218 -0.33 15.42 -17.46
CA ASP A 218 -0.13 16.80 -17.00
C ASP A 218 -1.39 17.38 -16.31
N SER A 219 -1.25 18.57 -15.69
CA SER A 219 -2.35 19.19 -14.94
C SER A 219 -3.54 19.55 -15.83
N PHE A 220 -3.32 19.91 -17.11
CA PHE A 220 -4.40 20.23 -18.03
C PHE A 220 -5.23 18.99 -18.37
N GLN A 221 -4.55 17.87 -18.68
CA GLN A 221 -5.20 16.59 -18.92
C GLN A 221 -5.96 16.12 -17.68
N ARG A 222 -5.35 16.17 -16.50
CA ARG A 222 -6.00 15.80 -15.22
C ARG A 222 -7.27 16.61 -14.96
N ARG A 223 -7.23 17.93 -15.15
CA ARG A 223 -8.40 18.80 -14.96
C ARG A 223 -9.56 18.39 -15.87
N ARG A 224 -9.27 18.02 -17.11
CA ARG A 224 -10.26 17.52 -18.05
C ARG A 224 -10.90 16.20 -17.59
N GLU A 225 -10.07 15.27 -17.07
CA GLU A 225 -10.56 13.99 -16.57
C GLU A 225 -11.39 14.17 -15.28
N TYR A 226 -10.99 15.08 -14.39
CA TYR A 226 -11.79 15.43 -13.20
C TYR A 226 -13.08 16.19 -13.54
N ALA A 227 -13.16 16.86 -14.66
CA ALA A 227 -14.39 17.52 -15.10
C ALA A 227 -15.50 16.55 -15.54
N CYS A 228 -15.17 15.28 -15.80
CA CYS A 228 -16.14 14.24 -16.11
C CYS A 228 -17.07 13.95 -14.90
N ASP A 229 -18.24 13.37 -15.18
CA ASP A 229 -19.19 12.94 -14.13
C ASP A 229 -18.57 11.87 -13.21
N ILE A 230 -17.72 10.98 -13.79
CA ILE A 230 -17.10 9.87 -13.12
C ILE A 230 -15.60 9.88 -13.45
N THR A 231 -14.74 9.78 -12.44
CA THR A 231 -13.29 9.73 -12.63
C THR A 231 -12.70 8.48 -11.97
N TYR A 232 -12.05 7.64 -12.76
CA TYR A 232 -11.28 6.50 -12.31
C TYR A 232 -9.83 6.89 -12.05
N GLY A 233 -9.20 6.27 -11.06
CA GLY A 233 -7.79 6.49 -10.76
C GLY A 233 -7.29 5.59 -9.64
N THR A 234 -6.01 5.66 -9.35
CA THR A 234 -5.44 4.97 -8.18
C THR A 234 -5.52 5.85 -6.94
N ASN A 235 -5.50 5.21 -5.77
CA ASN A 235 -5.44 5.89 -4.47
C ASN A 235 -4.30 6.92 -4.42
N ASN A 236 -3.13 6.57 -4.97
CA ASN A 236 -1.96 7.45 -4.98
C ASN A 236 -2.16 8.67 -5.88
N GLU A 237 -2.70 8.49 -7.09
CA GLU A 237 -2.92 9.60 -8.02
C GLU A 237 -3.90 10.64 -7.46
N PHE A 238 -5.02 10.17 -6.88
CA PHE A 238 -5.97 11.07 -6.21
C PHE A 238 -5.34 11.83 -5.05
N GLY A 239 -4.57 11.15 -4.20
CA GLY A 239 -3.93 11.78 -3.06
C GLY A 239 -2.79 12.72 -3.44
N PHE A 240 -1.99 12.40 -4.48
CA PHE A 240 -0.97 13.30 -4.99
C PHE A 240 -1.57 14.53 -5.69
N ASP A 241 -2.68 14.39 -6.40
CA ASP A 241 -3.37 15.54 -6.98
C ASP A 241 -3.90 16.48 -5.90
N TYR A 242 -4.44 15.94 -4.81
CA TYR A 242 -4.84 16.73 -3.65
C TYR A 242 -3.65 17.50 -3.05
N LEU A 243 -2.48 16.86 -2.89
CA LEU A 243 -1.30 17.54 -2.40
C LEU A 243 -0.82 18.64 -3.36
N ARG A 244 -0.85 18.37 -4.68
CA ARG A 244 -0.50 19.37 -5.70
C ARG A 244 -1.45 20.55 -5.68
N ASP A 245 -2.76 20.30 -5.56
CA ASP A 245 -3.78 21.34 -5.47
C ASP A 245 -3.60 22.25 -4.25
N ASN A 246 -3.12 21.71 -3.12
CA ASN A 246 -2.79 22.50 -1.93
C ASN A 246 -1.49 23.31 -2.06
N MET A 247 -0.73 23.13 -3.13
CA MET A 247 0.52 23.86 -3.40
C MET A 247 0.38 24.91 -4.50
N VAL A 248 -0.75 24.97 -5.21
CA VAL A 248 -0.98 25.97 -6.26
C VAL A 248 -1.23 27.35 -5.65
N ILE A 249 -0.86 28.39 -6.41
CA ILE A 249 -1.03 29.79 -6.01
C ILE A 249 -2.37 30.35 -6.50
N ASP A 250 -2.80 29.94 -7.71
CA ASP A 250 -4.04 30.40 -8.32
C ASP A 250 -5.09 29.26 -8.27
N LYS A 251 -6.34 29.61 -7.93
CA LYS A 251 -7.49 28.69 -7.96
C LYS A 251 -7.74 28.06 -9.34
N GLN A 252 -7.35 28.74 -10.41
CA GLN A 252 -7.48 28.22 -11.77
C GLN A 252 -6.54 27.04 -12.04
N ASP A 253 -5.53 26.84 -11.22
CA ASP A 253 -4.55 25.75 -11.33
C ASP A 253 -5.01 24.47 -10.59
N LEU A 254 -6.08 24.53 -9.80
CA LEU A 254 -6.69 23.37 -9.18
C LEU A 254 -7.15 22.37 -10.23
N VAL A 255 -6.85 21.09 -10.02
CA VAL A 255 -7.28 20.03 -10.92
C VAL A 255 -8.48 19.25 -10.38
N GLN A 256 -8.56 19.07 -9.06
CA GLN A 256 -9.66 18.37 -8.41
C GLN A 256 -10.84 19.30 -8.18
N ARG A 257 -12.03 18.70 -8.16
CA ARG A 257 -13.25 19.33 -7.70
C ARG A 257 -13.51 18.95 -6.23
N GLU A 258 -14.73 19.08 -5.80
CA GLU A 258 -15.21 18.68 -4.50
C GLU A 258 -15.04 17.16 -4.26
N HIS A 259 -14.67 16.74 -3.06
CA HIS A 259 -14.63 15.34 -2.62
C HIS A 259 -16.04 14.89 -2.22
N TYR A 260 -16.91 14.67 -3.22
CA TYR A 260 -18.31 14.37 -2.98
C TYR A 260 -18.53 12.89 -2.64
N TYR A 261 -18.26 11.97 -3.55
CA TYR A 261 -18.44 10.54 -3.36
C TYR A 261 -17.28 9.74 -3.91
N ALA A 262 -16.81 8.78 -3.13
CA ALA A 262 -15.82 7.81 -3.59
C ALA A 262 -16.23 6.37 -3.28
N ILE A 263 -15.96 5.49 -4.23
CA ILE A 263 -15.95 4.04 -4.02
C ILE A 263 -14.51 3.57 -4.11
N VAL A 264 -14.03 2.87 -3.07
CA VAL A 264 -12.70 2.28 -3.03
C VAL A 264 -12.80 0.78 -3.31
N ASP A 265 -12.22 0.34 -4.44
CA ASP A 265 -12.08 -1.08 -4.73
C ASP A 265 -10.92 -1.67 -3.94
N GLU A 266 -11.06 -2.92 -3.53
CA GLU A 266 -10.11 -3.58 -2.63
C GLU A 266 -9.82 -2.72 -1.38
N VAL A 267 -10.89 -2.25 -0.75
CA VAL A 267 -10.87 -1.26 0.33
C VAL A 267 -10.01 -1.66 1.53
N ASP A 268 -9.87 -2.94 1.81
CA ASP A 268 -8.99 -3.47 2.86
C ASP A 268 -7.51 -3.22 2.57
N SER A 269 -7.08 -3.27 1.32
CA SER A 269 -5.70 -2.88 0.96
C SER A 269 -5.47 -1.39 1.13
N VAL A 270 -6.38 -0.58 0.57
CA VAL A 270 -6.20 0.87 0.51
C VAL A 270 -6.38 1.53 1.88
N LEU A 271 -7.43 1.14 2.63
CA LEU A 271 -7.80 1.81 3.88
C LEU A 271 -7.29 1.11 5.15
N ILE A 272 -6.70 -0.08 5.05
CA ILE A 272 -6.06 -0.76 6.19
C ILE A 272 -4.56 -0.90 5.94
N ASP A 273 -4.12 -1.65 4.90
CA ASP A 273 -2.70 -1.94 4.69
C ASP A 273 -1.87 -0.71 4.36
N GLU A 274 -2.34 0.09 3.39
CA GLU A 274 -1.63 1.26 2.88
C GLU A 274 -2.01 2.56 3.60
N ALA A 275 -3.04 2.52 4.46
CA ALA A 275 -3.67 3.71 5.03
C ALA A 275 -2.72 4.64 5.79
N ARG A 276 -1.76 4.07 6.50
CA ARG A 276 -0.80 4.81 7.34
C ARG A 276 0.42 5.30 6.56
N THR A 277 0.62 4.81 5.35
CA THR A 277 1.72 5.23 4.50
C THR A 277 1.45 6.65 4.00
N PRO A 278 2.32 7.63 4.30
CA PRO A 278 2.11 8.99 3.84
C PRO A 278 2.47 9.12 2.36
N LEU A 279 1.65 9.86 1.63
CA LEU A 279 2.03 10.43 0.34
C LEU A 279 2.85 11.69 0.63
N ILE A 280 4.00 11.83 0.01
CA ILE A 280 4.96 12.91 0.29
C ILE A 280 5.36 13.56 -1.02
N ILE A 281 5.22 14.89 -1.10
CA ILE A 281 5.85 15.69 -2.15
C ILE A 281 7.06 16.39 -1.53
N SER A 282 8.22 16.14 -2.13
CA SER A 282 9.48 16.74 -1.70
C SER A 282 10.08 17.54 -2.83
N GLY A 283 10.74 18.64 -2.49
CA GLY A 283 11.52 19.47 -3.42
C GLY A 283 12.99 19.49 -3.03
N PRO A 284 13.91 19.72 -3.99
CA PRO A 284 15.33 19.78 -3.70
C PRO A 284 15.65 21.02 -2.85
N THR A 285 16.51 20.83 -1.85
CA THR A 285 17.08 21.94 -1.07
C THR A 285 18.11 22.71 -1.89
N LYS A 286 18.46 23.91 -1.43
CA LYS A 286 19.47 24.76 -2.10
C LYS A 286 20.91 24.28 -1.86
N SER A 287 21.16 23.37 -0.91
CA SER A 287 22.50 22.88 -0.58
C SER A 287 22.99 21.84 -1.61
N GLU A 288 24.23 21.97 -2.05
CA GLU A 288 24.92 20.98 -2.88
C GLU A 288 25.55 19.92 -1.99
N ASP A 289 25.10 18.68 -2.05
CA ASP A 289 25.58 17.58 -1.20
C ASP A 289 26.81 16.88 -1.79
N HIS A 290 27.94 17.60 -1.90
CA HIS A 290 29.23 16.97 -2.18
C HIS A 290 29.82 16.19 -0.97
N LYS A 291 29.30 16.43 0.23
CA LYS A 291 29.83 15.93 1.52
C LYS A 291 29.87 14.41 1.61
N PHE A 292 28.85 13.72 1.08
CA PHE A 292 28.83 12.23 1.09
C PHE A 292 29.97 11.66 0.26
N ASN A 293 30.28 12.24 -0.89
CA ASN A 293 31.39 11.81 -1.73
C ASN A 293 32.77 12.12 -1.10
N GLU A 294 32.90 13.23 -0.34
CA GLU A 294 34.12 13.57 0.39
C GLU A 294 34.38 12.62 1.56
N MET A 295 33.31 12.23 2.28
CA MET A 295 33.42 11.37 3.46
C MET A 295 33.43 9.86 3.10
N LYS A 296 33.11 9.48 1.89
CA LYS A 296 33.13 8.08 1.45
C LYS A 296 34.51 7.42 1.61
N PRO A 297 35.65 7.98 1.13
CA PRO A 297 36.94 7.30 1.21
C PRO A 297 37.41 7.01 2.65
N PRO A 298 37.29 7.91 3.65
CA PRO A 298 37.53 7.58 5.05
C PRO A 298 36.63 6.47 5.57
N VAL A 299 35.34 6.49 5.22
CA VAL A 299 34.37 5.49 5.65
C VAL A 299 34.64 4.13 5.01
N ASP A 300 34.99 4.05 3.74
CA ASP A 300 35.39 2.80 3.08
C ASP A 300 36.57 2.12 3.80
N ARG A 301 37.54 2.91 4.26
CA ARG A 301 38.71 2.41 5.00
C ARG A 301 38.33 1.87 6.36
N ILE A 302 37.52 2.59 7.14
CA ILE A 302 37.10 2.15 8.47
C ILE A 302 36.20 0.91 8.38
N VAL A 303 35.30 0.83 7.42
CA VAL A 303 34.45 -0.36 7.17
C VAL A 303 35.30 -1.56 6.78
N SER A 304 36.33 -1.37 5.94
CA SER A 304 37.27 -2.43 5.57
C SER A 304 38.11 -2.90 6.79
N ALA A 305 38.55 -1.96 7.64
CA ALA A 305 39.27 -2.29 8.88
C ALA A 305 38.37 -3.07 9.85
N GLN A 306 37.11 -2.64 10.00
CA GLN A 306 36.11 -3.34 10.82
C GLN A 306 35.86 -4.76 10.33
N ARG A 307 35.64 -4.92 9.01
CA ARG A 307 35.43 -6.25 8.38
C ARG A 307 36.59 -7.19 8.63
N ASN A 308 37.82 -6.70 8.50
CA ASN A 308 39.02 -7.47 8.79
C ASN A 308 39.13 -7.86 10.27
N LEU A 309 38.77 -6.94 11.18
CA LEU A 309 38.72 -7.21 12.62
C LEU A 309 37.68 -8.29 12.92
N VAL A 310 36.46 -8.15 12.43
CA VAL A 310 35.36 -9.12 12.64
C VAL A 310 35.73 -10.49 12.07
N THR A 311 36.39 -10.55 10.90
CA THR A 311 36.88 -11.81 10.33
C THR A 311 37.86 -12.52 11.27
N LYS A 312 38.78 -11.78 11.93
CA LYS A 312 39.72 -12.32 12.93
C LYS A 312 38.98 -12.80 14.18
N LEU A 313 38.06 -11.98 14.71
CA LEU A 313 37.28 -12.34 15.91
C LEU A 313 36.47 -13.62 15.70
N VAL A 314 35.78 -13.76 14.56
CA VAL A 314 35.03 -14.98 14.25
C VAL A 314 35.93 -16.18 14.09
N SER A 315 37.13 -16.03 13.45
CA SER A 315 38.08 -17.12 13.30
C SER A 315 38.68 -17.60 14.63
N GLU A 316 38.88 -16.67 15.54
CA GLU A 316 39.39 -16.97 16.90
C GLU A 316 38.27 -17.60 17.75
N ALA A 317 37.04 -17.10 17.66
CA ALA A 317 35.90 -17.70 18.33
C ALA A 317 35.64 -19.15 17.88
N GLU A 318 35.74 -19.45 16.58
CA GLU A 318 35.62 -20.81 16.06
C GLU A 318 36.67 -21.77 16.66
N LYS A 319 37.91 -21.31 16.84
CA LYS A 319 38.96 -22.10 17.50
C LYS A 319 38.65 -22.33 18.98
N LEU A 320 38.24 -21.28 19.70
CA LEU A 320 37.88 -21.39 21.11
C LEU A 320 36.68 -22.32 21.33
N LEU A 321 35.73 -22.34 20.43
CA LEU A 321 34.60 -23.29 20.46
C LEU A 321 35.09 -24.73 20.27
N GLN A 322 36.07 -24.97 19.39
CA GLN A 322 36.67 -26.28 19.19
C GLN A 322 37.46 -26.72 20.44
N ASP A 323 38.11 -25.79 21.14
CA ASP A 323 38.88 -26.02 22.37
C ASP A 323 38.00 -26.11 23.63
N GLY A 324 36.65 -25.94 23.49
CA GLY A 324 35.71 -26.02 24.60
C GLY A 324 35.65 -24.77 25.49
N ARG A 325 36.30 -23.66 25.10
CA ARG A 325 36.32 -22.36 25.82
C ARG A 325 35.14 -21.50 25.42
N THR A 326 33.94 -21.92 25.80
CA THR A 326 32.68 -21.35 25.33
C THR A 326 32.43 -19.92 25.80
N GLU A 327 32.79 -19.56 27.04
CA GLU A 327 32.62 -18.21 27.59
C GLU A 327 33.41 -17.16 26.79
N GLU A 328 34.68 -17.44 26.54
CA GLU A 328 35.57 -16.55 25.79
C GLU A 328 35.10 -16.44 24.30
N ALA A 329 34.68 -17.56 23.74
CA ALA A 329 34.10 -17.56 22.40
C ALA A 329 32.83 -16.72 22.32
N GLY A 330 31.96 -16.75 23.34
CA GLY A 330 30.76 -15.95 23.47
C GLY A 330 31.03 -14.44 23.40
N VAL A 331 32.05 -13.97 24.12
CA VAL A 331 32.49 -12.57 24.12
C VAL A 331 32.95 -12.14 22.72
N LEU A 332 33.77 -12.96 22.04
CA LEU A 332 34.23 -12.64 20.68
C LEU A 332 33.09 -12.66 19.64
N LEU A 333 32.18 -13.61 19.77
CA LEU A 333 31.01 -13.68 18.90
C LEU A 333 30.04 -12.50 19.12
N LEU A 334 29.81 -12.12 20.38
CA LEU A 334 29.00 -10.92 20.69
C LEU A 334 29.67 -9.67 20.11
N ARG A 335 31.00 -9.50 20.33
CA ARG A 335 31.74 -8.39 19.72
C ARG A 335 31.68 -8.40 18.20
N ALA A 336 31.80 -9.55 17.56
CA ALA A 336 31.64 -9.67 16.10
C ALA A 336 30.25 -9.29 15.63
N THR A 337 29.20 -9.70 16.36
CA THR A 337 27.79 -9.35 16.08
C THR A 337 27.57 -7.85 16.19
N ARG A 338 28.09 -7.20 17.21
CA ARG A 338 28.01 -5.75 17.38
C ARG A 338 28.90 -4.97 16.40
N GLY A 339 29.93 -5.62 15.85
CA GLY A 339 30.84 -5.00 14.88
C GLY A 339 30.31 -5.03 13.44
N LEU A 340 29.81 -6.16 12.98
CA LEU A 340 29.25 -6.36 11.63
C LEU A 340 28.30 -7.56 11.64
N PRO A 341 27.02 -7.36 12.00
CA PRO A 341 26.05 -8.44 12.19
C PRO A 341 25.79 -9.26 10.92
N LYS A 342 25.78 -8.62 9.75
CA LYS A 342 25.59 -9.28 8.44
C LYS A 342 26.87 -9.88 7.84
N HIS A 343 27.94 -10.10 8.62
CA HIS A 343 29.19 -10.70 8.12
C HIS A 343 28.97 -12.18 7.73
N PRO A 344 29.28 -12.63 6.48
CA PRO A 344 28.91 -13.95 5.97
C PRO A 344 29.39 -15.11 6.82
N ARG A 345 30.64 -15.00 7.38
CA ARG A 345 31.21 -16.06 8.22
C ARG A 345 30.55 -16.08 9.60
N LEU A 346 30.19 -14.92 10.17
CA LEU A 346 29.44 -14.82 11.41
C LEU A 346 28.03 -15.44 11.23
N LEU A 347 27.32 -15.12 10.18
CA LEU A 347 26.01 -15.71 9.87
C LEU A 347 26.06 -17.23 9.77
N LYS A 348 27.16 -17.77 9.21
CA LYS A 348 27.36 -19.23 9.17
C LYS A 348 27.53 -19.83 10.57
N VAL A 349 28.28 -19.20 11.47
CA VAL A 349 28.45 -19.66 12.85
C VAL A 349 27.16 -19.52 13.65
N THR A 350 26.43 -18.43 13.47
CA THR A 350 25.15 -18.16 14.16
C THR A 350 23.98 -18.97 13.62
N SER A 351 24.13 -19.64 12.48
CA SER A 351 23.12 -20.60 11.99
C SER A 351 23.01 -21.84 12.89
N GLU A 352 24.02 -22.09 13.74
CA GLU A 352 23.94 -23.13 14.75
C GLU A 352 23.19 -22.62 16.01
N PRO A 353 22.14 -23.31 16.48
CA PRO A 353 21.33 -22.87 17.62
C PRO A 353 22.14 -22.68 18.91
N SER A 354 23.20 -23.49 19.10
CA SER A 354 24.13 -23.42 20.25
C SER A 354 24.88 -22.09 20.26
N SER A 355 25.41 -21.66 19.13
CA SER A 355 26.16 -20.41 18.98
C SER A 355 25.25 -19.20 19.14
N LYS A 356 24.04 -19.25 18.57
CA LYS A 356 23.03 -18.19 18.75
C LYS A 356 22.64 -18.00 20.21
N LYS A 357 22.40 -19.12 20.92
CA LYS A 357 22.09 -19.08 22.35
C LYS A 357 23.25 -18.54 23.16
N LEU A 358 24.49 -18.95 22.86
CA LEU A 358 25.68 -18.45 23.52
C LEU A 358 25.84 -16.94 23.42
N ILE A 359 25.60 -16.37 22.22
CA ILE A 359 25.61 -14.90 22.01
C ILE A 359 24.54 -14.22 22.86
N GLN A 360 23.32 -14.76 22.89
CA GLN A 360 22.23 -14.21 23.69
C GLN A 360 22.50 -14.26 25.21
N ASP A 361 23.03 -15.39 25.69
CA ASP A 361 23.36 -15.54 27.10
C ASP A 361 24.51 -14.57 27.50
N THR A 362 25.52 -14.40 26.66
CA THR A 362 26.60 -13.43 26.84
C THR A 362 26.07 -11.99 26.79
N GLU A 363 25.22 -11.66 25.81
CA GLU A 363 24.58 -10.32 25.70
C GLU A 363 23.79 -9.99 26.98
N MET A 364 22.99 -10.94 27.49
CA MET A 364 22.24 -10.75 28.73
C MET A 364 23.14 -10.49 29.94
N GLU A 365 24.32 -11.11 30.00
CA GLU A 365 25.26 -10.86 31.07
C GLU A 365 25.82 -9.43 31.04
N TYR A 366 26.21 -8.94 29.85
CA TYR A 366 26.74 -7.58 29.67
C TYR A 366 25.65 -6.48 29.74
N LEU A 367 24.37 -6.82 29.51
CA LEU A 367 23.24 -5.90 29.69
C LEU A 367 22.81 -5.73 31.16
N ARG A 368 23.26 -6.60 32.08
CA ARG A 368 23.02 -6.43 33.50
C ARG A 368 23.58 -5.06 33.96
N ASP A 369 23.07 -4.54 35.07
CA ASP A 369 23.51 -3.25 35.62
C ASP A 369 23.36 -2.05 34.67
N GLN A 370 22.23 -1.97 33.94
CA GLN A 370 21.93 -0.87 33.01
C GLN A 370 22.96 -0.74 31.88
N SER A 371 23.45 -1.86 31.37
CA SER A 371 24.39 -1.93 30.23
C SER A 371 25.78 -1.28 30.52
N ARG A 372 26.14 -1.06 31.77
CA ARG A 372 27.40 -0.40 32.16
C ARG A 372 28.66 -1.12 31.66
N ARG A 373 28.56 -2.42 31.39
CA ARG A 373 29.70 -3.22 30.90
C ARG A 373 29.75 -3.39 29.39
N MET A 374 28.75 -2.89 28.65
CA MET A 374 28.72 -3.07 27.20
C MET A 374 29.88 -2.34 26.48
N HIS A 375 30.43 -1.28 27.06
CA HIS A 375 31.62 -0.61 26.55
C HIS A 375 32.83 -1.53 26.43
N GLU A 376 32.99 -2.53 27.33
CA GLU A 376 34.09 -3.53 27.26
C GLU A 376 34.03 -4.36 25.96
N ILE A 377 32.85 -4.51 25.38
CA ILE A 377 32.66 -5.18 24.10
C ILE A 377 32.93 -4.21 22.93
N ASP A 378 32.40 -2.97 23.04
CA ASP A 378 32.39 -2.01 21.94
C ASP A 378 33.72 -1.28 21.75
N ASP A 379 34.54 -1.05 22.83
CA ASP A 379 35.76 -0.25 22.77
C ASP A 379 36.83 -0.85 21.85
N ASP A 380 36.84 -2.16 21.66
CA ASP A 380 37.77 -2.83 20.74
C ASP A 380 37.35 -2.71 19.25
N LEU A 381 36.14 -2.34 18.99
CA LEU A 381 35.60 -2.09 17.64
C LEU A 381 35.96 -0.69 17.15
N PHE A 382 35.91 -0.46 15.85
CA PHE A 382 35.97 0.91 15.29
C PHE A 382 34.61 1.61 15.38
N TYR A 383 33.53 0.84 15.26
CA TYR A 383 32.15 1.29 15.51
C TYR A 383 31.31 0.10 15.97
N ALA A 384 30.29 0.38 16.76
CA ALA A 384 29.33 -0.62 17.23
C ALA A 384 27.97 -0.43 16.54
N VAL A 385 27.37 -1.54 16.09
CA VAL A 385 26.08 -1.60 15.40
C VAL A 385 25.02 -2.06 16.39
N ASP A 386 23.93 -1.32 16.48
CA ASP A 386 22.71 -1.71 17.16
C ASP A 386 21.61 -1.93 16.11
N GLU A 387 21.44 -3.19 15.70
CA GLU A 387 20.44 -3.57 14.69
C GLU A 387 19.01 -3.24 15.14
N LYS A 388 18.68 -3.46 16.41
CA LYS A 388 17.33 -3.27 16.95
C LYS A 388 16.86 -1.81 16.83
N ASN A 389 17.79 -0.88 17.08
CA ASN A 389 17.52 0.56 17.03
C ASN A 389 17.98 1.22 15.72
N HIS A 390 18.50 0.45 14.78
CA HIS A 390 19.11 0.94 13.53
C HIS A 390 20.14 2.05 13.75
N GLN A 391 20.93 1.95 14.82
CA GLN A 391 21.92 2.95 15.21
C GLN A 391 23.35 2.42 15.07
N ILE A 392 24.26 3.31 14.75
CA ILE A 392 25.70 3.04 14.72
C ILE A 392 26.42 4.07 15.56
N ASN A 393 27.24 3.59 16.48
CA ASN A 393 28.02 4.42 17.37
C ASN A 393 29.51 4.29 17.03
N LEU A 394 30.12 5.38 16.58
CA LEU A 394 31.56 5.42 16.35
C LEU A 394 32.28 5.44 17.69
N THR A 395 33.17 4.46 17.90
CA THR A 395 34.00 4.36 19.16
C THR A 395 35.13 5.37 19.15
N GLU A 396 35.82 5.52 20.29
CA GLU A 396 37.01 6.37 20.35
C GLU A 396 38.09 5.88 19.38
N LYS A 397 38.35 4.58 19.34
CA LYS A 397 39.25 3.95 18.36
C LYS A 397 38.89 4.26 16.92
N GLY A 398 37.59 4.29 16.61
CA GLY A 398 37.10 4.67 15.28
C GLY A 398 37.34 6.13 14.97
N ARG A 399 37.10 7.05 15.92
CA ARG A 399 37.41 8.47 15.79
C ARG A 399 38.86 8.72 15.54
N GLU A 400 39.75 8.13 16.36
CA GLU A 400 41.20 8.21 16.19
C GLU A 400 41.68 7.69 14.83
N TYR A 401 41.00 6.65 14.30
CA TYR A 401 41.33 6.08 13.00
C TYR A 401 40.94 6.99 11.83
N VAL A 402 39.77 7.67 11.90
CA VAL A 402 39.25 8.52 10.83
C VAL A 402 39.89 9.92 10.84
N THR A 403 40.16 10.49 12.01
CA THR A 403 40.64 11.87 12.19
C THR A 403 41.85 12.22 11.29
N PRO A 404 42.92 11.40 11.19
CA PRO A 404 44.07 11.71 10.33
C PRO A 404 43.72 11.72 8.83
N MET A 405 42.66 11.01 8.43
CA MET A 405 42.25 10.92 7.03
C MET A 405 41.48 12.14 6.55
N VAL A 406 40.79 12.81 7.47
CA VAL A 406 39.98 14.00 7.20
C VAL A 406 40.82 15.28 7.29
N GLY A 407 41.99 15.22 7.95
CA GLY A 407 42.93 16.35 8.08
C GLY A 407 42.51 17.43 9.07
N ASP A 408 41.44 17.24 9.81
CA ASP A 408 40.94 18.12 10.89
C ASP A 408 41.01 17.34 12.22
N LYS A 409 41.89 17.79 13.14
CA LYS A 409 42.08 17.15 14.44
C LYS A 409 40.85 17.21 15.35
N ASP A 410 40.05 18.26 15.17
CA ASP A 410 38.86 18.52 15.97
C ASP A 410 37.56 18.13 15.26
N PHE A 411 37.66 17.31 14.22
CA PHE A 411 36.52 16.90 13.38
C PHE A 411 35.34 16.36 14.18
N PHE A 412 35.59 15.55 15.19
CA PHE A 412 34.56 14.95 16.06
C PHE A 412 34.29 15.75 17.33
N VAL A 413 34.91 16.93 17.50
CA VAL A 413 34.75 17.78 18.68
C VAL A 413 33.78 18.91 18.35
N LEU A 414 32.58 18.86 18.92
CA LEU A 414 31.61 19.93 18.81
C LEU A 414 31.94 21.05 19.83
N PRO A 415 31.92 22.34 19.44
CA PRO A 415 32.05 23.43 20.39
C PRO A 415 30.94 23.38 21.44
N ASP A 416 31.25 23.56 22.69
CA ASP A 416 30.25 23.76 23.73
C ASP A 416 29.71 25.20 23.65
N LEU A 417 28.65 25.39 22.84
CA LEU A 417 28.03 26.68 22.61
C LEU A 417 27.62 27.40 23.91
N GLY A 418 27.20 26.61 24.94
CA GLY A 418 26.82 27.22 26.23
C GLY A 418 27.97 27.87 26.93
N THR A 419 29.08 27.17 27.08
CA THR A 419 30.30 27.67 27.73
C THR A 419 30.96 28.78 26.92
N GLU A 420 31.07 28.63 25.59
CA GLU A 420 31.66 29.61 24.69
C GLU A 420 30.83 30.90 24.64
N PHE A 421 29.49 30.81 24.57
CA PHE A 421 28.63 32.01 24.60
C PHE A 421 28.70 32.76 25.94
N ALA A 422 28.74 32.02 27.06
CA ALA A 422 28.92 32.63 28.40
C ALA A 422 30.28 33.34 28.52
N ALA A 423 31.34 32.76 27.94
CA ALA A 423 32.65 33.40 27.90
C ALA A 423 32.64 34.68 27.07
N LEU A 424 32.00 34.66 25.89
CA LEU A 424 31.84 35.87 25.03
C LEU A 424 30.98 36.96 25.68
N GLU A 425 29.98 36.60 26.45
CA GLU A 425 29.15 37.60 27.17
C GLU A 425 29.90 38.29 28.30
N ASN A 426 30.76 37.55 28.98
CA ASN A 426 31.56 38.05 30.10
C ASN A 426 32.86 38.73 29.66
N ASP A 427 33.21 38.79 28.37
CA ASP A 427 34.42 39.45 27.89
C ASP A 427 34.19 40.98 27.69
N PRO A 428 34.79 41.81 28.56
CA PRO A 428 34.61 43.26 28.48
C PRO A 428 35.36 43.92 27.31
N SER A 429 36.27 43.18 26.64
CA SER A 429 37.08 43.71 25.52
C SER A 429 36.32 43.72 24.19
N LEU A 430 35.20 42.99 24.09
CA LEU A 430 34.42 42.83 22.86
C LEU A 430 33.24 43.83 22.79
N SER A 431 33.13 44.50 21.66
CA SER A 431 31.92 45.29 21.34
C SER A 431 30.72 44.38 21.11
N ALA A 432 29.49 44.87 21.23
CA ALA A 432 28.29 44.13 21.00
C ALA A 432 28.24 43.50 19.59
N ALA A 433 28.68 44.21 18.57
CA ALA A 433 28.78 43.77 17.19
C ALA A 433 29.80 42.62 17.02
N ALA A 434 31.00 42.79 17.62
CA ALA A 434 32.05 41.75 17.57
C ALA A 434 31.63 40.48 18.31
N ARG A 435 30.88 40.64 19.40
CA ARG A 435 30.33 39.53 20.19
C ARG A 435 29.28 38.73 19.37
N GLN A 436 28.40 39.44 18.67
CA GLN A 436 27.41 38.79 17.80
C GLN A 436 28.08 38.06 16.63
N GLN A 437 29.06 38.69 15.99
CA GLN A 437 29.81 38.06 14.90
C GLN A 437 30.51 36.76 15.37
N ARG A 438 31.12 36.76 16.55
CA ARG A 438 31.75 35.55 17.13
C ARG A 438 30.76 34.47 17.44
N LYS A 439 29.56 34.83 17.94
CA LYS A 439 28.47 33.84 18.14
C LYS A 439 28.02 33.23 16.82
N ASP A 440 27.91 34.04 15.78
CA ASP A 440 27.51 33.55 14.44
C ASP A 440 28.57 32.62 13.83
N GLU A 441 29.87 32.95 14.00
CA GLU A 441 31.00 32.12 13.59
C GLU A 441 30.99 30.74 14.33
N LEU A 442 30.74 30.75 15.65
CA LEU A 442 30.64 29.52 16.44
C LEU A 442 29.42 28.65 16.06
N ASN A 443 28.28 29.28 15.80
CA ASN A 443 27.09 28.61 15.31
C ASN A 443 27.34 27.94 13.95
N LEU A 444 28.02 28.64 13.04
CA LEU A 444 28.36 28.13 11.73
C LEU A 444 29.31 26.91 11.85
N LEU A 445 30.35 27.03 12.68
CA LEU A 445 31.29 25.95 12.92
C LEU A 445 30.64 24.72 13.55
N TYR A 446 29.74 24.95 14.52
CA TYR A 446 28.94 23.88 15.12
C TYR A 446 28.07 23.16 14.09
N ALA A 447 27.34 23.92 13.27
CA ALA A 447 26.48 23.33 12.23
C ALA A 447 27.29 22.53 11.21
N GLU A 448 28.44 23.05 10.75
CA GLU A 448 29.31 22.35 9.80
C GLU A 448 29.89 21.07 10.37
N ARG A 449 30.39 21.07 11.61
CA ARG A 449 30.94 19.88 12.25
C ARG A 449 29.84 18.84 12.55
N SER A 450 28.70 19.29 13.05
CA SER A 450 27.54 18.44 13.32
C SER A 450 27.09 17.70 12.06
N ASP A 451 27.00 18.42 10.94
CA ASP A 451 26.57 17.91 9.65
C ASP A 451 27.58 16.89 9.06
N ARG A 452 28.89 17.14 9.22
CA ARG A 452 29.94 16.17 8.83
C ARG A 452 29.91 14.89 9.67
N ILE A 453 29.75 15.00 10.98
CA ILE A 453 29.59 13.84 11.88
C ILE A 453 28.36 13.04 11.49
N HIS A 454 27.25 13.72 11.19
CA HIS A 454 26.03 13.09 10.73
C HIS A 454 26.24 12.34 9.40
N THR A 455 26.92 12.95 8.44
CA THR A 455 27.26 12.34 7.15
C THR A 455 28.05 11.04 7.32
N VAL A 456 29.06 11.03 8.20
CA VAL A 456 29.83 9.83 8.52
C VAL A 456 28.94 8.74 9.14
N ALA A 457 28.06 9.12 10.07
CA ALA A 457 27.14 8.18 10.71
C ALA A 457 26.17 7.55 9.69
N GLN A 458 25.62 8.34 8.76
CA GLN A 458 24.74 7.81 7.73
C GLN A 458 25.47 6.91 6.72
N LEU A 459 26.69 7.24 6.34
CA LEU A 459 27.51 6.37 5.49
C LEU A 459 27.81 5.04 6.20
N LEU A 460 28.23 5.05 7.46
CA LEU A 460 28.44 3.82 8.24
C LEU A 460 27.16 2.97 8.30
N ARG A 461 26.01 3.63 8.49
CA ARG A 461 24.69 2.98 8.50
C ARG A 461 24.37 2.33 7.14
N ALA A 462 24.63 3.03 6.04
CA ALA A 462 24.45 2.50 4.69
C ALA A 462 25.30 1.27 4.41
N TYR A 463 26.57 1.26 4.91
CA TYR A 463 27.48 0.14 4.71
C TYR A 463 27.21 -1.08 5.60
N SER A 464 26.64 -0.88 6.79
CA SER A 464 26.53 -1.94 7.80
C SER A 464 25.14 -2.54 7.95
N LEU A 465 24.08 -1.81 7.58
CA LEU A 465 22.69 -2.22 7.79
C LEU A 465 21.90 -2.38 6.49
N TYR A 466 22.38 -1.82 5.37
CA TYR A 466 21.64 -1.84 4.11
C TYR A 466 22.43 -2.59 3.04
N GLU A 467 21.88 -3.65 2.49
CA GLU A 467 22.49 -4.48 1.45
C GLU A 467 21.75 -4.30 0.12
N LYS A 468 22.54 -4.31 -0.97
CA LYS A 468 22.00 -4.28 -2.32
C LYS A 468 21.25 -5.57 -2.62
N ASP A 469 20.13 -5.46 -3.33
CA ASP A 469 19.23 -6.55 -3.70
C ASP A 469 18.44 -7.17 -2.52
N ASP A 470 18.51 -6.55 -1.33
CA ASP A 470 17.72 -6.84 -0.16
C ASP A 470 16.88 -5.62 0.22
N GLU A 471 17.47 -4.58 0.85
CA GLU A 471 16.77 -3.37 1.25
C GLU A 471 16.62 -2.34 0.11
N TYR A 472 17.45 -2.42 -0.93
CA TYR A 472 17.38 -1.53 -2.11
C TYR A 472 17.97 -2.19 -3.35
N VAL A 473 17.62 -1.66 -4.52
CA VAL A 473 18.23 -2.01 -5.81
C VAL A 473 18.83 -0.78 -6.47
N VAL A 474 19.80 -1.00 -7.36
CA VAL A 474 20.30 0.03 -8.27
C VAL A 474 19.76 -0.29 -9.66
N THR A 475 18.98 0.62 -10.21
CA THR A 475 18.35 0.49 -11.53
C THR A 475 19.36 0.75 -12.65
N ASP A 476 19.01 0.34 -13.89
CA ASP A 476 19.88 0.50 -15.05
C ASP A 476 20.18 1.99 -15.38
N ASP A 477 19.29 2.90 -14.98
CA ASP A 477 19.49 4.36 -15.10
C ASP A 477 20.33 4.96 -13.93
N GLY A 478 20.91 4.10 -13.09
CA GLY A 478 21.80 4.51 -12.01
C GLY A 478 21.12 5.14 -10.81
N LYS A 479 19.86 4.81 -10.55
CA LYS A 479 19.12 5.29 -9.36
C LYS A 479 18.96 4.21 -8.32
N VAL A 480 19.04 4.61 -7.05
CA VAL A 480 18.71 3.75 -5.92
C VAL A 480 17.18 3.73 -5.74
N GLN A 481 16.59 2.55 -5.67
CA GLN A 481 15.16 2.36 -5.33
C GLN A 481 15.01 1.45 -4.12
N ILE A 482 14.13 1.84 -3.22
CA ILE A 482 13.84 1.09 -1.99
C ILE A 482 13.04 -0.16 -2.34
N VAL A 483 13.38 -1.27 -1.72
CA VAL A 483 12.58 -2.51 -1.69
C VAL A 483 11.75 -2.50 -0.42
N ASP A 484 10.46 -2.67 -0.55
CA ASP A 484 9.55 -2.79 0.59
C ASP A 484 9.79 -4.12 1.31
N GLU A 485 10.11 -4.06 2.60
CA GLU A 485 10.45 -5.23 3.42
C GLU A 485 9.32 -6.26 3.49
N PHE A 486 8.05 -5.82 3.49
CA PHE A 486 6.90 -6.70 3.63
C PHE A 486 6.40 -7.26 2.30
N THR A 487 6.44 -6.47 1.26
CA THR A 487 5.88 -6.86 -0.06
C THR A 487 6.94 -7.27 -1.07
N GLY A 488 8.22 -6.97 -0.81
CA GLY A 488 9.33 -7.17 -1.75
C GLY A 488 9.20 -6.32 -3.03
N ARG A 489 8.31 -5.30 -3.02
CA ARG A 489 8.07 -4.43 -4.17
C ARG A 489 9.00 -3.23 -4.17
N LEU A 490 9.38 -2.79 -5.37
CA LEU A 490 10.06 -1.51 -5.52
C LEU A 490 9.10 -0.36 -5.18
N LEU A 491 9.60 0.62 -4.45
CA LEU A 491 8.88 1.83 -4.07
C LEU A 491 9.41 3.01 -4.90
N PRO A 492 8.92 3.21 -6.14
CA PRO A 492 9.42 4.28 -7.00
C PRO A 492 9.09 5.65 -6.39
N GLY A 493 10.05 6.56 -6.47
CA GLY A 493 9.89 7.93 -5.97
C GLY A 493 10.03 8.09 -4.45
N ARG A 494 10.17 7.00 -3.68
CA ARG A 494 10.48 7.07 -2.24
C ARG A 494 11.97 7.08 -2.01
N ARG A 495 12.38 7.83 -0.98
CA ARG A 495 13.76 7.94 -0.53
C ARG A 495 13.83 7.69 0.98
N TYR A 496 14.95 7.12 1.44
CA TYR A 496 15.24 7.10 2.87
C TYR A 496 15.47 8.52 3.37
N SER A 497 14.99 8.83 4.56
CA SER A 497 15.14 10.12 5.20
C SER A 497 16.53 10.34 5.77
N ASP A 498 16.78 11.56 6.21
CA ASP A 498 17.90 11.94 7.07
C ASP A 498 19.29 11.69 6.45
N GLY A 499 19.42 11.86 5.13
CA GLY A 499 20.68 11.69 4.41
C GLY A 499 21.07 10.23 4.13
N LEU A 500 20.30 9.24 4.60
CA LEU A 500 20.63 7.83 4.40
C LEU A 500 20.57 7.44 2.91
N HIS A 501 19.61 7.99 2.15
CA HIS A 501 19.51 7.69 0.73
C HIS A 501 20.74 8.16 -0.04
N GLN A 502 21.21 9.38 0.25
CA GLN A 502 22.45 9.93 -0.31
C GLN A 502 23.68 9.12 0.10
N ALA A 503 23.70 8.62 1.35
CA ALA A 503 24.76 7.73 1.80
C ALA A 503 24.80 6.42 1.02
N ILE A 504 23.64 5.84 0.68
CA ILE A 504 23.53 4.64 -0.16
C ILE A 504 23.95 4.95 -1.61
N GLU A 505 23.49 6.08 -2.17
CA GLU A 505 23.93 6.56 -3.50
C GLU A 505 25.46 6.72 -3.57
N ALA A 506 26.07 7.34 -2.55
CA ALA A 506 27.51 7.47 -2.44
C ALA A 506 28.20 6.11 -2.32
N LYS A 507 27.69 5.19 -1.47
CA LYS A 507 28.17 3.83 -1.31
C LYS A 507 28.23 3.09 -2.64
N GLU A 508 27.15 3.11 -3.41
CA GLU A 508 27.05 2.44 -4.72
C GLU A 508 27.79 3.16 -5.86
N GLY A 509 28.31 4.38 -5.59
CA GLY A 509 29.05 5.15 -6.59
C GLY A 509 28.16 5.71 -7.71
N VAL A 510 26.85 5.82 -7.47
CA VAL A 510 25.92 6.50 -8.36
C VAL A 510 25.87 8.00 -8.03
N LYS A 511 25.20 8.77 -8.88
CA LYS A 511 25.07 10.21 -8.64
C LYS A 511 24.30 10.47 -7.36
N VAL A 512 24.92 11.16 -6.41
CA VAL A 512 24.24 11.63 -5.19
C VAL A 512 23.28 12.75 -5.57
N GLU A 513 21.99 12.53 -5.33
CA GLU A 513 20.96 13.54 -5.57
C GLU A 513 20.86 14.48 -4.36
N ARG A 514 20.46 15.74 -4.61
CA ARG A 514 20.30 16.76 -3.57
C ARG A 514 19.36 16.28 -2.48
N ASP A 515 19.56 16.77 -1.28
CA ASP A 515 18.64 16.54 -0.18
C ASP A 515 17.25 17.10 -0.51
N MET A 516 16.22 16.40 -0.07
CA MET A 516 14.85 16.72 -0.42
C MET A 516 14.11 17.21 0.83
N GLN A 517 13.55 18.40 0.71
CA GLN A 517 12.68 18.93 1.74
C GLN A 517 11.24 18.53 1.48
N THR A 518 10.55 18.01 2.48
CA THR A 518 9.11 17.71 2.40
C THR A 518 8.33 19.02 2.28
N LEU A 519 7.61 19.18 1.18
CA LEU A 519 6.77 20.33 0.89
C LEU A 519 5.32 20.09 1.32
N ALA A 520 4.79 18.88 1.06
CA ALA A 520 3.44 18.52 1.42
C ALA A 520 3.36 17.00 1.73
N THR A 521 2.51 16.65 2.68
CA THR A 521 2.28 15.25 3.05
C THR A 521 0.85 15.02 3.49
N ILE A 522 0.29 13.87 3.14
CA ILE A 522 -0.99 13.37 3.65
C ILE A 522 -0.98 11.85 3.69
N THR A 523 -1.58 11.24 4.70
CA THR A 523 -1.84 9.79 4.68
C THR A 523 -3.10 9.49 3.86
N LEU A 524 -3.16 8.31 3.24
CA LEU A 524 -4.37 7.87 2.54
C LEU A 524 -5.58 7.88 3.49
N GLN A 525 -5.38 7.50 4.74
CA GLN A 525 -6.39 7.57 5.79
C GLN A 525 -7.02 8.96 5.92
N ASN A 526 -6.19 10.01 5.98
CA ASN A 526 -6.68 11.38 6.11
C ASN A 526 -7.30 11.88 4.80
N TYR A 527 -6.73 11.49 3.65
CA TYR A 527 -7.28 11.87 2.35
C TYR A 527 -8.72 11.35 2.16
N PHE A 528 -8.97 10.05 2.39
CA PHE A 528 -10.30 9.48 2.18
C PHE A 528 -11.35 9.98 3.18
N ARG A 529 -10.96 10.53 4.32
CA ARG A 529 -11.86 11.20 5.26
C ARG A 529 -12.37 12.57 4.78
N LEU A 530 -11.82 13.12 3.70
CA LEU A 530 -12.29 14.36 3.08
C LEU A 530 -13.58 14.18 2.29
N TYR A 531 -13.89 12.95 1.85
CA TYR A 531 -15.10 12.69 1.09
C TYR A 531 -16.35 12.83 1.96
N LYS A 532 -17.37 13.53 1.42
CA LYS A 532 -18.68 13.64 2.08
C LYS A 532 -19.37 12.29 2.20
N LYS A 533 -19.20 11.43 1.20
CA LYS A 533 -19.65 10.05 1.20
C LYS A 533 -18.55 9.13 0.72
N LEU A 534 -18.21 8.14 1.53
CA LEU A 534 -17.20 7.13 1.24
C LEU A 534 -17.86 5.76 1.27
N ALA A 535 -17.52 4.90 0.32
CA ALA A 535 -17.92 3.51 0.28
C ALA A 535 -16.74 2.63 -0.15
N GLY A 536 -16.82 1.34 0.10
CA GLY A 536 -15.76 0.42 -0.28
C GLY A 536 -16.28 -0.95 -0.66
N MET A 537 -15.52 -1.67 -1.46
CA MET A 537 -15.81 -3.05 -1.82
C MET A 537 -14.56 -3.92 -1.74
N THR A 538 -14.72 -5.13 -1.24
CA THR A 538 -13.66 -6.15 -1.18
C THR A 538 -14.27 -7.53 -0.97
N GLY A 539 -13.44 -8.57 -1.05
CA GLY A 539 -13.85 -9.94 -0.68
C GLY A 539 -13.62 -10.29 0.79
N THR A 540 -13.07 -9.39 1.61
CA THR A 540 -12.50 -9.74 2.93
C THR A 540 -12.49 -8.59 3.94
N ALA A 541 -13.59 -7.87 4.13
CA ALA A 541 -13.67 -6.75 5.08
C ALA A 541 -14.14 -7.14 6.49
N GLU A 542 -14.90 -8.24 6.63
CA GLU A 542 -15.54 -8.64 7.88
C GLU A 542 -14.56 -8.77 9.06
N THR A 543 -13.34 -9.25 8.78
CA THR A 543 -12.31 -9.42 9.81
C THR A 543 -11.81 -8.11 10.39
N GLU A 544 -11.87 -7.03 9.61
CA GLU A 544 -11.39 -5.69 9.96
C GLU A 544 -12.55 -4.69 10.18
N ALA A 545 -13.80 -5.20 10.35
CA ALA A 545 -14.99 -4.36 10.47
C ALA A 545 -14.90 -3.35 11.63
N GLY A 546 -14.24 -3.71 12.74
CA GLY A 546 -13.98 -2.80 13.85
C GLY A 546 -13.11 -1.61 13.44
N GLU A 547 -11.99 -1.85 12.76
CA GLU A 547 -11.06 -0.80 12.32
C GLU A 547 -11.71 0.13 11.27
N PHE A 548 -12.47 -0.43 10.33
CA PHE A 548 -13.23 0.38 9.37
C PHE A 548 -14.24 1.32 10.06
N PHE A 549 -14.93 0.81 11.08
CA PHE A 549 -15.90 1.62 11.81
C PHE A 549 -15.22 2.68 12.68
N ASP A 550 -14.15 2.32 13.40
CA ASP A 550 -13.48 3.23 14.33
C ASP A 550 -12.84 4.42 13.59
N ILE A 551 -12.19 4.16 12.46
CA ILE A 551 -11.41 5.16 11.71
C ILE A 551 -12.28 5.94 10.73
N TYR A 552 -13.08 5.23 9.91
CA TYR A 552 -13.81 5.82 8.77
C TYR A 552 -15.31 5.90 8.98
N LYS A 553 -15.84 5.34 10.06
CA LYS A 553 -17.29 5.19 10.33
C LYS A 553 -18.00 4.36 9.24
N LEU A 554 -17.28 3.46 8.60
CA LEU A 554 -17.80 2.57 7.58
C LEU A 554 -18.27 1.24 8.20
N ASP A 555 -19.52 0.92 7.97
CA ASP A 555 -20.12 -0.36 8.34
C ASP A 555 -19.83 -1.39 7.25
N VAL A 556 -19.61 -2.66 7.64
CA VAL A 556 -19.39 -3.77 6.69
C VAL A 556 -20.66 -4.59 6.57
N VAL A 557 -21.10 -4.83 5.34
CA VAL A 557 -22.24 -5.70 5.02
C VAL A 557 -21.75 -6.84 4.12
N VAL A 558 -21.86 -8.08 4.60
CA VAL A 558 -21.49 -9.27 3.84
C VAL A 558 -22.65 -9.68 2.94
N ILE A 559 -22.41 -9.67 1.63
CA ILE A 559 -23.39 -10.01 0.61
C ILE A 559 -23.30 -11.53 0.31
N PRO A 560 -24.44 -12.24 0.26
CA PRO A 560 -24.42 -13.65 -0.11
C PRO A 560 -23.98 -13.85 -1.56
N THR A 561 -23.34 -14.96 -1.86
CA THR A 561 -22.96 -15.34 -3.22
C THR A 561 -24.18 -15.64 -4.08
N ASN A 562 -24.11 -15.30 -5.38
CA ASN A 562 -25.19 -15.56 -6.34
C ASN A 562 -25.47 -17.09 -6.49
N ARG A 563 -24.41 -17.89 -6.43
CA ARG A 563 -24.50 -19.36 -6.43
C ARG A 563 -23.81 -19.92 -5.19
N PRO A 564 -24.28 -21.06 -4.65
CA PRO A 564 -23.59 -21.69 -3.53
C PRO A 564 -22.13 -21.99 -3.85
N MET A 565 -21.25 -21.67 -2.92
CA MET A 565 -19.83 -22.01 -3.02
C MET A 565 -19.65 -23.52 -2.77
N ILE A 566 -19.07 -24.21 -3.75
CA ILE A 566 -18.83 -25.67 -3.71
C ILE A 566 -17.35 -26.02 -3.59
N ARG A 567 -16.47 -24.99 -3.38
CA ARG A 567 -15.04 -25.19 -3.17
C ARG A 567 -14.78 -26.03 -1.92
N GLU A 568 -13.86 -27.00 -2.02
CA GLU A 568 -13.39 -27.81 -0.92
C GLU A 568 -12.19 -27.14 -0.23
N ASP A 569 -12.38 -26.62 0.98
CA ASP A 569 -11.28 -26.10 1.79
C ASP A 569 -10.73 -27.22 2.68
N ARG A 570 -9.61 -27.82 2.28
CA ARG A 570 -8.95 -28.95 2.96
C ARG A 570 -8.24 -28.50 4.24
N HIS A 571 -8.04 -29.43 5.16
CA HIS A 571 -7.27 -29.18 6.38
C HIS A 571 -5.82 -28.88 6.08
N ASP A 572 -5.21 -28.05 6.95
CA ASP A 572 -3.80 -27.71 6.86
C ASP A 572 -2.93 -28.96 7.10
N LEU A 573 -1.82 -29.06 6.37
CA LEU A 573 -0.80 -30.07 6.56
C LEU A 573 0.40 -29.45 7.25
N ILE A 574 0.83 -30.03 8.38
CA ILE A 574 1.90 -29.50 9.22
C ILE A 574 3.13 -30.40 9.15
N TYR A 575 4.28 -29.82 8.81
CA TYR A 575 5.57 -30.49 8.67
C TYR A 575 6.54 -30.00 9.74
N LYS A 576 7.57 -30.80 10.04
CA LYS A 576 8.59 -30.42 11.01
C LYS A 576 9.51 -29.31 10.47
N THR A 577 9.89 -29.41 9.19
CA THR A 577 10.87 -28.53 8.56
C THR A 577 10.33 -27.85 7.30
N LYS A 578 10.84 -26.66 6.97
CA LYS A 578 10.56 -25.97 5.70
C LYS A 578 10.90 -26.86 4.48
N ARG A 579 11.96 -27.66 4.57
CA ARG A 579 12.38 -28.59 3.50
C ARG A 579 11.34 -29.68 3.23
N GLU A 580 10.80 -30.32 4.27
CA GLU A 580 9.75 -31.33 4.14
C GLU A 580 8.48 -30.70 3.54
N LYS A 581 8.10 -29.53 4.03
CA LYS A 581 6.98 -28.74 3.51
C LYS A 581 7.11 -28.47 2.02
N TYR A 582 8.23 -27.91 1.57
CA TYR A 582 8.43 -27.58 0.15
C TYR A 582 8.47 -28.82 -0.76
N ASN A 583 9.01 -29.94 -0.29
CA ASN A 583 8.92 -31.21 -1.03
C ASN A 583 7.48 -31.65 -1.20
N ALA A 584 6.68 -31.60 -0.13
CA ALA A 584 5.27 -31.97 -0.18
C ALA A 584 4.45 -31.02 -1.09
N VAL A 585 4.74 -29.73 -1.08
CA VAL A 585 4.14 -28.75 -2.01
C VAL A 585 4.45 -29.10 -3.46
N VAL A 586 5.70 -29.44 -3.77
CA VAL A 586 6.10 -29.81 -5.13
C VAL A 586 5.45 -31.12 -5.56
N ASP A 587 5.32 -32.12 -4.67
CA ASP A 587 4.65 -33.38 -4.96
C ASP A 587 3.14 -33.19 -5.21
N GLU A 588 2.47 -32.31 -4.44
CA GLU A 588 1.08 -31.95 -4.66
C GLU A 588 0.87 -31.22 -6.00
N ILE A 589 1.79 -30.32 -6.38
CA ILE A 589 1.77 -29.66 -7.69
C ILE A 589 1.83 -30.70 -8.83
N GLU A 590 2.71 -31.70 -8.71
CA GLU A 590 2.83 -32.76 -9.72
C GLU A 590 1.55 -33.62 -9.80
N ASN A 591 0.97 -33.97 -8.66
CA ASN A 591 -0.29 -34.71 -8.59
C ASN A 591 -1.44 -33.97 -9.27
N MET A 592 -1.59 -32.67 -8.97
CA MET A 592 -2.64 -31.84 -9.57
C MET A 592 -2.42 -31.66 -11.07
N ARG A 593 -1.18 -31.45 -11.50
CA ARG A 593 -0.82 -31.36 -12.92
C ARG A 593 -1.15 -32.66 -13.68
N ALA A 594 -0.84 -33.81 -13.10
CA ALA A 594 -1.18 -35.12 -13.69
C ALA A 594 -2.71 -35.29 -13.88
N ALA A 595 -3.48 -34.70 -12.96
CA ALA A 595 -4.94 -34.64 -13.05
C ALA A 595 -5.46 -33.51 -13.97
N GLN A 596 -4.60 -32.81 -14.72
CA GLN A 596 -4.93 -31.66 -15.57
C GLN A 596 -5.60 -30.50 -14.83
N ARG A 597 -5.42 -30.41 -13.52
CA ARG A 597 -5.91 -29.30 -12.72
C ARG A 597 -4.91 -28.14 -12.72
N PRO A 598 -5.35 -26.92 -12.95
CA PRO A 598 -4.49 -25.76 -12.73
C PRO A 598 -4.20 -25.58 -11.22
N VAL A 599 -2.99 -25.10 -10.92
CA VAL A 599 -2.54 -24.86 -9.55
C VAL A 599 -2.07 -23.42 -9.40
N LEU A 600 -2.57 -22.75 -8.38
CA LEU A 600 -2.06 -21.45 -7.92
C LEU A 600 -1.39 -21.64 -6.56
N VAL A 601 -0.09 -21.39 -6.50
CA VAL A 601 0.71 -21.46 -5.27
C VAL A 601 0.89 -20.06 -4.71
N GLY A 602 0.30 -19.79 -3.56
CA GLY A 602 0.49 -18.55 -2.80
C GLY A 602 1.71 -18.64 -1.89
N THR A 603 2.61 -17.65 -2.00
CA THR A 603 3.83 -17.55 -1.18
C THR A 603 3.86 -16.23 -0.43
N THR A 604 4.45 -16.23 0.76
CA THR A 604 4.56 -15.04 1.62
C THR A 604 5.67 -14.10 1.17
N SER A 605 6.72 -14.61 0.53
CA SER A 605 7.87 -13.81 0.09
C SER A 605 8.33 -14.19 -1.32
N VAL A 606 9.10 -13.29 -1.93
CA VAL A 606 9.77 -13.52 -3.22
C VAL A 606 10.77 -14.68 -3.12
N GLU A 607 11.49 -14.81 -1.99
CA GLU A 607 12.47 -15.86 -1.74
C GLU A 607 11.81 -17.26 -1.76
N VAL A 608 10.67 -17.41 -1.09
CA VAL A 608 9.90 -18.66 -1.11
C VAL A 608 9.44 -18.99 -2.52
N SER A 609 8.95 -17.99 -3.27
CA SER A 609 8.52 -18.19 -4.66
C SER A 609 9.66 -18.65 -5.56
N GLU A 610 10.86 -18.08 -5.42
CA GLU A 610 12.06 -18.48 -6.16
C GLU A 610 12.57 -19.87 -5.74
N THR A 611 12.45 -20.22 -4.47
CA THR A 611 12.86 -21.52 -3.96
C THR A 611 12.00 -22.63 -4.56
N ILE A 612 10.66 -22.47 -4.53
CA ILE A 612 9.74 -23.42 -5.15
C ILE A 612 9.96 -23.48 -6.67
N SER A 613 10.17 -22.33 -7.32
CA SER A 613 10.47 -22.25 -8.75
C SER A 613 11.74 -23.04 -9.10
N ARG A 614 12.81 -22.91 -8.33
CA ARG A 614 14.04 -23.68 -8.53
C ARG A 614 13.83 -25.19 -8.37
N MET A 615 13.00 -25.61 -7.40
CA MET A 615 12.67 -27.03 -7.20
C MET A 615 11.87 -27.59 -8.38
N LEU A 616 10.86 -26.85 -8.89
CA LEU A 616 10.07 -27.24 -10.05
C LEU A 616 10.92 -27.30 -11.34
N LYS A 617 11.84 -26.35 -11.54
CA LYS A 617 12.79 -26.37 -12.66
C LYS A 617 13.69 -27.62 -12.64
N ARG A 618 14.15 -28.07 -11.46
CA ARG A 618 14.94 -29.32 -11.32
C ARG A 618 14.16 -30.56 -11.71
N LYS A 619 12.85 -30.54 -11.51
CA LYS A 619 11.93 -31.62 -11.93
C LYS A 619 11.38 -31.44 -13.36
N ASN A 620 11.85 -30.45 -14.11
CA ASN A 620 11.37 -30.10 -15.46
C ASN A 620 9.86 -29.81 -15.52
N VAL A 621 9.31 -29.19 -14.48
CA VAL A 621 7.91 -28.79 -14.42
C VAL A 621 7.78 -27.35 -14.92
N ALA A 622 7.10 -27.17 -16.07
CA ALA A 622 6.82 -25.83 -16.61
C ALA A 622 5.85 -25.06 -15.67
N HIS A 623 6.19 -23.84 -15.33
CA HIS A 623 5.42 -22.98 -14.45
C HIS A 623 5.69 -21.50 -14.73
N ASN A 624 4.77 -20.64 -14.28
CA ASN A 624 4.91 -19.18 -14.31
C ASN A 624 5.12 -18.66 -12.88
N VAL A 625 5.88 -17.57 -12.75
CA VAL A 625 6.13 -16.90 -11.46
C VAL A 625 5.65 -15.46 -11.54
N LEU A 626 4.78 -15.09 -10.62
CA LEU A 626 4.28 -13.73 -10.40
C LEU A 626 4.87 -13.21 -9.11
N ASN A 627 5.85 -12.34 -9.21
CA ASN A 627 6.43 -11.63 -8.07
C ASN A 627 6.77 -10.19 -8.48
N ALA A 628 7.26 -9.40 -7.53
CA ALA A 628 7.61 -7.99 -7.73
C ALA A 628 8.58 -7.72 -8.90
N LYS A 629 9.28 -8.73 -9.39
CA LYS A 629 10.24 -8.60 -10.51
C LYS A 629 9.57 -8.64 -11.91
N HIS A 630 8.28 -9.01 -12.01
CA HIS A 630 7.63 -9.33 -13.29
C HIS A 630 6.28 -8.62 -13.55
N HIS A 631 6.11 -7.39 -13.07
CA HIS A 631 4.83 -6.66 -13.13
C HIS A 631 4.21 -6.50 -14.53
N GLN A 632 5.04 -6.28 -15.57
CA GLN A 632 4.53 -5.97 -16.91
C GLN A 632 3.79 -7.13 -17.59
N ARG A 633 4.01 -8.38 -17.14
CA ARG A 633 3.37 -9.59 -17.69
C ARG A 633 2.30 -10.17 -16.77
N GLU A 634 1.96 -9.47 -15.70
CA GLU A 634 1.05 -9.98 -14.67
C GLU A 634 -0.32 -10.37 -15.22
N ALA A 635 -0.94 -9.51 -16.01
CA ALA A 635 -2.27 -9.77 -16.57
C ALA A 635 -2.28 -10.98 -17.54
N GLU A 636 -1.23 -11.15 -18.35
CA GLU A 636 -1.09 -12.28 -19.26
C GLU A 636 -0.92 -13.59 -18.49
N ILE A 637 -0.08 -13.60 -17.45
CA ILE A 637 0.16 -14.81 -16.65
C ILE A 637 -1.10 -15.21 -15.90
N VAL A 638 -1.83 -14.24 -15.32
CA VAL A 638 -3.08 -14.51 -14.59
C VAL A 638 -4.16 -15.04 -15.53
N SER A 639 -4.29 -14.51 -16.74
CA SER A 639 -5.25 -15.00 -17.74
C SER A 639 -5.01 -16.47 -18.11
N ASN A 640 -3.76 -16.91 -18.11
CA ASN A 640 -3.36 -18.28 -18.42
C ASN A 640 -3.36 -19.23 -17.20
N ALA A 641 -3.51 -18.69 -15.98
CA ALA A 641 -3.44 -19.47 -14.74
C ALA A 641 -4.59 -20.50 -14.58
N GLY A 642 -5.71 -20.31 -15.30
CA GLY A 642 -6.85 -21.22 -15.29
C GLY A 642 -6.85 -22.29 -16.37
N LEU A 643 -5.80 -22.37 -17.21
CA LEU A 643 -5.70 -23.38 -18.28
C LEU A 643 -5.38 -24.78 -17.71
N PRO A 644 -5.78 -25.88 -18.39
CA PRO A 644 -5.52 -27.24 -17.91
C PRO A 644 -4.04 -27.47 -17.60
N GLY A 645 -3.74 -27.95 -16.38
CA GLY A 645 -2.38 -28.25 -15.92
C GLY A 645 -1.44 -27.05 -15.79
N ALA A 646 -1.94 -25.81 -15.87
CA ALA A 646 -1.16 -24.61 -15.65
C ALA A 646 -0.71 -24.53 -14.19
N ILE A 647 0.55 -24.12 -13.97
CA ILE A 647 1.12 -23.90 -12.63
C ILE A 647 1.56 -22.45 -12.54
N THR A 648 1.04 -21.73 -11.56
CA THR A 648 1.37 -20.35 -11.29
C THR A 648 1.79 -20.18 -9.84
N ILE A 649 2.98 -19.66 -9.59
CA ILE A 649 3.44 -19.27 -8.26
C ILE A 649 3.26 -17.77 -8.14
N ALA A 650 2.56 -17.32 -7.12
CA ALA A 650 2.29 -15.89 -6.92
C ALA A 650 2.62 -15.48 -5.48
N THR A 651 3.27 -14.34 -5.30
CA THR A 651 3.32 -13.67 -4.00
C THR A 651 1.95 -13.07 -3.68
N ASN A 652 1.66 -12.85 -2.41
CA ASN A 652 0.32 -12.52 -1.89
C ASN A 652 -0.44 -11.43 -2.63
N MET A 653 0.26 -10.39 -3.06
CA MET A 653 -0.36 -9.22 -3.69
C MET A 653 -0.42 -9.31 -5.22
N ALA A 654 0.26 -10.28 -5.82
CA ALA A 654 0.30 -10.42 -7.27
C ALA A 654 -1.03 -10.95 -7.83
N GLY A 655 -1.50 -10.34 -8.93
CA GLY A 655 -2.75 -10.71 -9.61
C GLY A 655 -4.03 -10.25 -8.89
N ARG A 656 -3.96 -9.38 -7.88
CA ARG A 656 -5.13 -8.81 -7.20
C ARG A 656 -5.98 -8.00 -8.19
N GLY A 657 -7.32 -8.09 -8.06
CA GLY A 657 -8.25 -7.41 -8.98
C GLY A 657 -8.40 -8.07 -10.37
N THR A 658 -7.69 -9.18 -10.63
CA THR A 658 -7.81 -9.92 -11.91
C THR A 658 -8.45 -11.27 -11.69
N ASP A 659 -9.42 -11.62 -12.53
CA ASP A 659 -10.15 -12.89 -12.46
C ASP A 659 -9.40 -14.02 -13.19
N ILE A 660 -9.35 -15.21 -12.58
CA ILE A 660 -8.82 -16.43 -13.20
C ILE A 660 -10.00 -17.21 -13.79
N LYS A 661 -10.14 -17.14 -15.11
CA LYS A 661 -11.17 -17.90 -15.83
C LYS A 661 -10.70 -19.35 -16.05
N LEU A 662 -11.57 -20.30 -15.76
CA LEU A 662 -11.26 -21.72 -15.98
C LEU A 662 -11.30 -22.04 -17.48
N GLY A 663 -10.24 -22.69 -17.96
CA GLY A 663 -10.15 -23.19 -19.33
C GLY A 663 -11.07 -24.40 -19.59
N PRO A 664 -11.18 -24.82 -20.86
CA PRO A 664 -11.99 -26.00 -21.23
C PRO A 664 -11.54 -27.28 -20.49
N GLY A 665 -12.50 -28.05 -19.97
CA GLY A 665 -12.23 -29.32 -19.26
C GLY A 665 -11.76 -29.17 -17.81
N VAL A 666 -11.48 -27.96 -17.34
CA VAL A 666 -10.99 -27.73 -15.96
C VAL A 666 -12.10 -27.88 -14.91
N ARG A 667 -13.35 -27.57 -15.27
CA ARG A 667 -14.51 -27.81 -14.38
C ARG A 667 -14.67 -29.28 -14.08
N GLU A 668 -14.58 -30.13 -15.10
CA GLU A 668 -14.67 -31.58 -15.02
C GLU A 668 -13.49 -32.16 -14.22
N ALA A 669 -12.32 -31.52 -14.31
CA ALA A 669 -11.13 -31.86 -13.53
C ALA A 669 -11.16 -31.31 -12.09
N GLN A 670 -12.31 -30.88 -11.54
CA GLN A 670 -12.46 -30.34 -10.18
C GLN A 670 -11.91 -28.90 -9.99
N GLY A 671 -11.73 -28.14 -11.06
CA GLY A 671 -11.41 -26.72 -11.01
C GLY A 671 -10.00 -26.39 -10.51
N LEU A 672 -9.77 -25.12 -10.19
CA LEU A 672 -8.50 -24.59 -9.73
C LEU A 672 -8.16 -25.08 -8.32
N HIS A 673 -6.92 -25.55 -8.13
CA HIS A 673 -6.37 -25.90 -6.81
C HIS A 673 -5.47 -24.80 -6.28
N ILE A 674 -5.73 -24.36 -5.04
CA ILE A 674 -4.96 -23.34 -4.33
C ILE A 674 -4.03 -24.01 -3.31
N ILE A 675 -2.75 -23.70 -3.37
CA ILE A 675 -1.76 -24.11 -2.36
C ILE A 675 -1.29 -22.86 -1.62
N GLY A 676 -1.50 -22.80 -0.30
CA GLY A 676 -0.87 -21.83 0.57
C GLY A 676 0.41 -22.41 1.18
N THR A 677 1.53 -21.74 1.06
CA THR A 677 2.82 -22.24 1.59
C THR A 677 3.07 -21.85 3.05
N GLU A 678 2.32 -20.87 3.54
CA GLU A 678 2.32 -20.39 4.93
C GLU A 678 0.99 -19.71 5.24
N ARG A 679 0.70 -19.52 6.53
CA ARG A 679 -0.35 -18.62 6.97
C ARG A 679 0.18 -17.19 7.00
N HIS A 680 -0.71 -16.24 6.79
CA HIS A 680 -0.40 -14.82 6.89
C HIS A 680 -0.85 -14.27 8.23
N GLU A 681 -0.23 -13.18 8.68
CA GLU A 681 -0.60 -12.47 9.91
C GLU A 681 -2.09 -12.09 9.93
N ALA A 682 -2.62 -11.61 8.79
CA ALA A 682 -4.03 -11.28 8.64
C ALA A 682 -4.82 -12.40 7.95
N ARG A 683 -5.88 -12.88 8.58
CA ARG A 683 -6.79 -13.92 8.05
C ARG A 683 -7.39 -13.55 6.69
N ARG A 684 -7.58 -12.27 6.43
CA ARG A 684 -8.13 -11.78 5.16
C ARG A 684 -7.26 -12.15 3.96
N ILE A 685 -5.94 -12.15 4.10
CA ILE A 685 -5.00 -12.53 3.03
C ILE A 685 -5.19 -14.01 2.68
N ASP A 686 -5.32 -14.89 3.67
CA ASP A 686 -5.63 -16.30 3.46
C ASP A 686 -6.99 -16.48 2.75
N ARG A 687 -8.02 -15.71 3.17
CA ARG A 687 -9.34 -15.73 2.53
C ARG A 687 -9.27 -15.24 1.07
N GLN A 688 -8.48 -14.22 0.78
CA GLN A 688 -8.26 -13.71 -0.59
C GLN A 688 -7.58 -14.77 -1.47
N LEU A 689 -6.56 -15.46 -0.95
CA LEU A 689 -5.88 -16.53 -1.67
C LEU A 689 -6.87 -17.66 -1.99
N ARG A 690 -7.61 -18.17 -1.00
CA ARG A 690 -8.66 -19.19 -1.20
C ARG A 690 -9.73 -18.72 -2.18
N GLY A 691 -10.13 -17.45 -2.12
CA GLY A 691 -11.14 -16.84 -2.98
C GLY A 691 -10.77 -16.77 -4.47
N ARG A 692 -9.55 -17.13 -4.84
CA ARG A 692 -9.16 -17.27 -6.24
C ARG A 692 -9.81 -18.49 -6.93
N ALA A 693 -10.23 -19.51 -6.17
CA ALA A 693 -10.92 -20.69 -6.67
C ALA A 693 -12.37 -20.75 -6.17
N GLY A 694 -13.22 -21.51 -6.84
CA GLY A 694 -14.62 -21.76 -6.43
C GLY A 694 -15.54 -20.57 -6.68
N ARG A 695 -15.37 -19.85 -7.78
CA ARG A 695 -16.14 -18.64 -8.14
C ARG A 695 -17.41 -19.02 -8.90
N GLN A 696 -18.50 -18.28 -8.67
CA GLN A 696 -19.80 -18.45 -9.37
C GLN A 696 -20.28 -19.91 -9.45
N GLY A 697 -20.05 -20.68 -8.36
CA GLY A 697 -20.43 -22.10 -8.30
C GLY A 697 -19.49 -23.03 -9.07
N ASP A 698 -18.29 -22.57 -9.46
CA ASP A 698 -17.27 -23.44 -10.02
C ASP A 698 -16.68 -24.35 -8.93
N PRO A 699 -16.29 -25.59 -9.27
CA PRO A 699 -15.52 -26.43 -8.37
C PRO A 699 -14.11 -25.84 -8.16
N GLY A 700 -13.49 -26.24 -7.08
CA GLY A 700 -12.14 -25.83 -6.71
C GLY A 700 -11.75 -26.44 -5.38
N SER A 701 -10.49 -26.32 -5.00
CA SER A 701 -10.02 -26.73 -3.69
C SER A 701 -8.90 -25.85 -3.19
N SER A 702 -8.71 -25.81 -1.87
CA SER A 702 -7.59 -25.11 -1.25
C SER A 702 -6.96 -25.96 -0.16
N GLN A 703 -5.63 -25.86 -0.02
CA GLN A 703 -4.88 -26.52 1.05
C GLN A 703 -3.67 -25.69 1.45
N PHE A 704 -3.43 -25.59 2.78
CA PHE A 704 -2.24 -24.93 3.31
C PHE A 704 -1.23 -25.96 3.79
N PHE A 705 0.04 -25.69 3.49
CA PHE A 705 1.20 -26.48 3.89
C PHE A 705 2.03 -25.63 4.84
N LEU A 706 2.15 -26.07 6.08
CA LEU A 706 2.77 -25.31 7.16
C LEU A 706 4.00 -26.05 7.70
N SER A 707 4.93 -25.34 8.29
CA SER A 707 6.10 -25.90 8.96
C SER A 707 6.22 -25.31 10.37
N LEU A 708 6.79 -26.09 11.30
CA LEU A 708 7.17 -25.57 12.62
C LEU A 708 8.33 -24.59 12.58
N GLU A 709 8.96 -24.43 11.43
CA GLU A 709 10.03 -23.45 11.17
C GLU A 709 9.49 -22.20 10.44
N ASP A 710 8.19 -22.08 10.22
CA ASP A 710 7.57 -20.88 9.64
C ASP A 710 7.60 -19.73 10.67
N ASP A 711 7.49 -18.50 10.18
CA ASP A 711 7.62 -17.31 11.04
C ASP A 711 6.37 -17.07 11.90
N LEU A 712 5.24 -17.68 11.56
CA LEU A 712 3.97 -17.64 12.31
C LEU A 712 3.67 -18.94 13.01
#